data_a1f1ffc06a281f64e92d5c19b5ef97b4
#
_entry.id   a1f1ffc06a281f64e92d5c19b5ef97b4
#
_cell.length_a   1.000
_cell.length_b   1.000
_cell.length_c   1.000
_cell.angle_alpha   90.00
_cell.angle_beta   90.00
_cell.angle_gamma   90.00
#
_symmetry.space_group_name_H-M   'P 1'
#
loop_
_entity.id
_entity.type
_entity.pdbx_description
1 polymer ?
#
loop_
_entity_poly.entity_id
_entity_poly.type
_entity_poly.pdbx_seq_one_letter_code
_entity_poly.pdbx_strand_id
1 'polypeptide(L)'
;MYIKNFITLLRRYTTSSLLNVVGMAIAFASVYLILVQVNHDLSFNRALSNSERIYRVEKTSADNLDSWSYYWNQQLPDKMCASIPEIESAGTLNISFPEEYIWYDHSIKRNQTIDNLRIKLSYAEPKALEVFSYDFIEGGLENFVTVNDVIISEDVAKKYDLKVGDVLTVGRGLATKMTRNVVGIYKNLPKPNSISECEGWSCDVGYNDENSWGKSFYVRLKEGTSSEEVAEKMRDIALEYWRDRNSSNDNMCVRLNPIANLYLDDTSSMEGSEGNRTTTYSLIAIAVLILVISFINFVNFFFALIPTRIKSINTYKVFGAPTSKLRLNIIMETLGLTMLSVLLAAIIVFAFANTPLSGYISTSVALKENWYIALAIFVILMILAALISLYPAFYITKFNPSLVLKGSFHATKSGKILRYSLVGIQYVISISLIICTLFIQRQHNYMLKHELGFDKEMLYIFKMPQGLLGNGGEMDYSNRDAITEMLKQNPNIIDVAYGDGRLVDYDHMTWSRDYKDGFINFRAFPVSWNFLQMMGIKIEEGRDFMPSDENTNGGALIFNRAAVDKYGLDIETFINAHGDVPNPVVGICEDFNFQPLHKDINPWAFVVFGQYGWRYPKHVYLRVAAGTDFKEIDKFVKDIFEEIAWFVAPETYELKFFDDELAIQYQTEDKLSTLVTMFSVLSIVISIIGVFGLVLFETQYKRHEIGIRRIHGASSAGIIKMFNKKYLYIVAICSAVAIPISYYIIDRWMQQFAYRTEMSVWVYVVAVMTITIITIVTVTLRSWKAANENPVEAI
;
A
#
# COMPACT_ATOMS: atom_id res chain seq x y z
N MET A 1 -47.07 3.94 15.57
CA MET A 1 -47.60 2.89 14.67
C MET A 1 -46.45 2.19 13.92
N TYR A 2 -45.55 2.90 13.25
CA TYR A 2 -44.43 2.32 12.47
C TYR A 2 -43.47 1.48 13.31
N ILE A 3 -43.01 1.96 14.49
CA ILE A 3 -42.13 1.23 15.41
C ILE A 3 -42.77 -0.08 15.89
N LYS A 4 -44.05 -0.07 16.25
CA LYS A 4 -44.77 -1.27 16.67
C LYS A 4 -44.86 -2.31 15.55
N ASN A 5 -45.08 -1.88 14.32
CA ASN A 5 -45.09 -2.75 13.14
C ASN A 5 -43.71 -3.33 12.87
N PHE A 6 -42.65 -2.51 13.02
CA PHE A 6 -41.26 -2.94 12.87
C PHE A 6 -40.86 -4.01 13.89
N ILE A 7 -41.17 -3.79 15.18
CA ILE A 7 -40.90 -4.78 16.23
C ILE A 7 -41.67 -6.08 15.99
N THR A 8 -42.94 -5.99 15.55
CA THR A 8 -43.75 -7.17 15.20
C THR A 8 -43.12 -7.93 14.03
N LEU A 9 -42.58 -7.24 13.04
CA LEU A 9 -41.85 -7.84 11.92
C LEU A 9 -40.62 -8.62 12.42
N LEU A 10 -39.79 -8.01 13.24
CA LEU A 10 -38.57 -8.64 13.80
C LEU A 10 -38.91 -9.91 14.58
N ARG A 11 -39.96 -9.87 15.40
CA ARG A 11 -40.42 -11.02 16.19
C ARG A 11 -41.02 -12.13 15.35
N ARG A 12 -41.78 -11.81 14.31
CA ARG A 12 -42.47 -12.80 13.47
C ARG A 12 -41.54 -13.47 12.44
N TYR A 13 -40.51 -12.74 11.97
CA TYR A 13 -39.58 -13.21 10.92
C TYR A 13 -38.12 -13.14 11.42
N THR A 14 -37.88 -13.58 12.67
CA THR A 14 -36.59 -13.40 13.35
C THR A 14 -35.41 -13.89 12.52
N THR A 15 -35.46 -15.13 12.00
CA THR A 15 -34.34 -15.71 11.22
C THR A 15 -34.01 -14.90 9.96
N SER A 16 -35.07 -14.52 9.21
CA SER A 16 -34.87 -13.75 7.96
C SER A 16 -34.36 -12.33 8.23
N SER A 17 -34.92 -11.67 9.27
CA SER A 17 -34.49 -10.32 9.65
C SER A 17 -33.08 -10.32 10.20
N LEU A 18 -32.72 -11.31 11.03
CA LEU A 18 -31.37 -11.43 11.61
C LEU A 18 -30.31 -11.65 10.50
N LEU A 19 -30.55 -12.61 9.60
CA LEU A 19 -29.64 -12.87 8.48
C LEU A 19 -29.46 -11.65 7.58
N ASN A 20 -30.53 -10.89 7.33
CA ASN A 20 -30.45 -9.68 6.54
C ASN A 20 -29.66 -8.58 7.26
N VAL A 21 -29.94 -8.35 8.54
CA VAL A 21 -29.21 -7.35 9.35
C VAL A 21 -27.75 -7.69 9.46
N VAL A 22 -27.39 -8.95 9.74
CA VAL A 22 -26.00 -9.40 9.84
C VAL A 22 -25.26 -9.30 8.49
N GLY A 23 -25.91 -9.76 7.41
CA GLY A 23 -25.31 -9.68 6.07
C GLY A 23 -25.07 -8.23 5.61
N MET A 24 -26.02 -7.34 5.86
CA MET A 24 -25.84 -5.92 5.57
C MET A 24 -24.81 -5.26 6.50
N ALA A 25 -24.77 -5.64 7.77
CA ALA A 25 -23.80 -5.09 8.73
C ALA A 25 -22.37 -5.43 8.35
N ILE A 26 -22.11 -6.69 7.96
CA ILE A 26 -20.79 -7.11 7.47
C ILE A 26 -20.42 -6.30 6.22
N ALA A 27 -21.34 -6.16 5.26
CA ALA A 27 -21.09 -5.40 4.06
C ALA A 27 -20.79 -3.92 4.36
N PHE A 28 -21.56 -3.28 5.23
CA PHE A 28 -21.39 -1.87 5.57
C PHE A 28 -20.11 -1.62 6.35
N ALA A 29 -19.73 -2.53 7.26
CA ALA A 29 -18.44 -2.49 7.93
C ALA A 29 -17.29 -2.61 6.93
N SER A 30 -17.36 -3.56 5.98
CA SER A 30 -16.35 -3.73 4.94
C SER A 30 -16.20 -2.49 4.08
N VAL A 31 -17.33 -1.90 3.64
CA VAL A 31 -17.33 -0.68 2.85
C VAL A 31 -16.74 0.50 3.61
N TYR A 32 -17.05 0.63 4.90
CA TYR A 32 -16.44 1.66 5.74
C TYR A 32 -14.92 1.51 5.81
N LEU A 33 -14.41 0.31 6.10
CA LEU A 33 -12.97 0.04 6.18
C LEU A 33 -12.26 0.34 4.85
N ILE A 34 -12.85 -0.08 3.74
CA ILE A 34 -12.31 0.22 2.40
C ILE A 34 -12.30 1.72 2.14
N LEU A 35 -13.40 2.43 2.42
CA LEU A 35 -13.50 3.85 2.13
C LEU A 35 -12.61 4.71 3.04
N VAL A 36 -12.30 4.26 4.26
CA VAL A 36 -11.30 4.90 5.13
C VAL A 36 -9.91 4.80 4.49
N GLN A 37 -9.51 3.61 3.99
CA GLN A 37 -8.25 3.44 3.26
C GLN A 37 -8.23 4.28 1.97
N VAL A 38 -9.25 4.19 1.16
CA VAL A 38 -9.37 4.96 -0.10
C VAL A 38 -9.33 6.47 0.15
N ASN A 39 -10.00 6.93 1.22
CA ASN A 39 -9.96 8.36 1.57
C ASN A 39 -8.55 8.78 1.99
N HIS A 40 -7.83 7.94 2.75
CA HIS A 40 -6.43 8.18 3.08
C HIS A 40 -5.60 8.35 1.81
N ASP A 41 -5.66 7.38 0.88
CA ASP A 41 -4.89 7.39 -0.35
C ASP A 41 -5.20 8.60 -1.24
N LEU A 42 -6.49 8.93 -1.42
CA LEU A 42 -6.93 10.03 -2.28
C LEU A 42 -6.80 11.41 -1.65
N SER A 43 -6.71 11.50 -0.31
CA SER A 43 -6.54 12.77 0.39
C SER A 43 -5.08 13.11 0.70
N PHE A 44 -4.14 12.22 0.33
CA PHE A 44 -2.72 12.39 0.61
C PHE A 44 -2.19 13.70 0.06
N ASN A 45 -1.46 14.46 0.85
CA ASN A 45 -0.96 15.81 0.58
C ASN A 45 -2.02 16.91 0.31
N ARG A 46 -3.29 16.57 0.15
CA ARG A 46 -4.32 17.55 -0.24
C ARG A 46 -4.72 18.49 0.88
N ALA A 47 -4.48 18.11 2.14
CA ALA A 47 -4.79 18.94 3.30
C ALA A 47 -3.71 19.99 3.59
N LEU A 48 -2.56 19.96 2.90
CA LEU A 48 -1.52 20.98 3.00
C LEU A 48 -2.03 22.32 2.47
N SER A 49 -1.64 23.40 3.13
CA SER A 49 -1.97 24.75 2.70
C SER A 49 -1.43 25.00 1.29
N ASN A 50 -2.26 25.52 0.40
CA ASN A 50 -1.90 25.80 -1.01
C ASN A 50 -1.48 24.56 -1.82
N SER A 51 -1.87 23.34 -1.43
CA SER A 51 -1.50 22.09 -2.11
C SER A 51 -1.80 22.09 -3.62
N GLU A 52 -2.80 22.87 -4.06
CA GLU A 52 -3.18 23.00 -5.47
C GLU A 52 -2.13 23.75 -6.31
N ARG A 53 -1.25 24.53 -5.67
CA ARG A 53 -0.23 25.34 -6.31
C ARG A 53 1.19 24.88 -6.01
N ILE A 54 1.34 23.80 -5.22
CA ILE A 54 2.64 23.22 -4.88
C ILE A 54 2.94 22.06 -5.82
N TYR A 55 4.13 22.10 -6.39
CA TYR A 55 4.62 21.10 -7.34
C TYR A 55 6.03 20.64 -6.96
N ARG A 56 6.31 19.34 -7.17
CA ARG A 56 7.68 18.82 -7.21
C ARG A 56 8.17 18.90 -8.66
N VAL A 57 9.37 19.47 -8.83
CA VAL A 57 10.00 19.58 -10.16
C VAL A 57 10.73 18.28 -10.46
N GLU A 58 10.41 17.66 -11.57
CA GLU A 58 10.95 16.36 -11.99
C GLU A 58 11.53 16.46 -13.38
N LYS A 59 12.54 15.60 -13.65
CA LYS A 59 13.23 15.54 -14.93
C LYS A 59 13.36 14.11 -15.41
N THR A 60 13.41 13.94 -16.74
CA THR A 60 13.71 12.67 -17.39
C THR A 60 14.32 12.92 -18.78
N SER A 61 14.72 11.86 -19.47
CA SER A 61 15.03 11.92 -20.91
C SER A 61 13.76 11.64 -21.73
N ALA A 62 13.64 12.23 -22.89
CA ALA A 62 12.54 11.97 -23.83
C ALA A 62 12.42 10.47 -24.21
N ASP A 63 13.51 9.72 -24.09
CA ASP A 63 13.56 8.28 -24.37
C ASP A 63 13.07 7.43 -23.19
N ASN A 64 12.79 8.05 -22.03
CA ASN A 64 12.41 7.33 -20.80
C ASN A 64 11.31 8.06 -20.00
N LEU A 65 10.16 8.30 -20.63
CA LEU A 65 9.03 9.01 -20.01
C LEU A 65 8.31 8.22 -18.88
N ASP A 66 8.64 6.95 -18.74
CA ASP A 66 8.08 6.08 -17.71
C ASP A 66 8.82 6.17 -16.36
N SER A 67 9.94 6.92 -16.31
CA SER A 67 10.74 7.07 -15.09
C SER A 67 11.22 8.52 -14.93
N TRP A 68 10.74 9.19 -13.90
CA TRP A 68 11.06 10.59 -13.61
C TRP A 68 11.93 10.69 -12.36
N SER A 69 13.03 11.41 -12.44
CA SER A 69 13.92 11.75 -11.33
C SER A 69 13.56 13.12 -10.78
N TYR A 70 13.50 13.25 -9.47
CA TYR A 70 13.26 14.53 -8.78
C TYR A 70 14.52 15.08 -8.09
N TYR A 71 15.68 14.46 -8.31
CA TYR A 71 16.94 14.93 -7.74
C TYR A 71 17.58 16.02 -8.57
N TRP A 72 17.87 17.10 -7.90
CA TRP A 72 18.52 18.28 -8.45
C TRP A 72 19.79 18.60 -7.68
N ASN A 73 20.75 19.29 -8.32
CA ASN A 73 21.79 20.01 -7.63
C ASN A 73 21.21 21.34 -7.10
N GLN A 74 21.90 22.06 -6.27
CA GLN A 74 21.36 23.30 -5.70
C GLN A 74 21.40 24.50 -6.66
N GLN A 75 22.40 24.58 -7.53
CA GLN A 75 22.60 25.76 -8.39
C GLN A 75 21.53 25.93 -9.47
N LEU A 76 21.08 24.84 -10.06
CA LEU A 76 20.10 24.91 -11.15
C LEU A 76 18.71 25.33 -10.65
N PRO A 77 18.18 24.84 -9.52
CA PRO A 77 17.00 25.39 -8.88
C PRO A 77 17.09 26.88 -8.60
N ASP A 78 18.21 27.37 -8.06
CA ASP A 78 18.41 28.81 -7.79
C ASP A 78 18.35 29.65 -9.08
N LYS A 79 19.01 29.18 -10.16
CA LYS A 79 18.95 29.85 -11.48
C LYS A 79 17.52 29.88 -12.04
N MET A 80 16.77 28.75 -11.91
CA MET A 80 15.37 28.70 -12.33
C MET A 80 14.48 29.66 -11.55
N CYS A 81 14.62 29.71 -10.23
CA CYS A 81 13.85 30.62 -9.37
C CYS A 81 14.11 32.10 -9.68
N ALA A 82 15.35 32.46 -9.94
CA ALA A 82 15.72 33.82 -10.27
C ALA A 82 15.19 34.29 -11.64
N SER A 83 14.97 33.35 -12.56
CA SER A 83 14.63 33.62 -13.97
C SER A 83 13.14 33.54 -14.28
N ILE A 84 12.33 32.89 -13.41
CA ILE A 84 10.91 32.61 -13.66
C ILE A 84 10.04 33.40 -12.66
N PRO A 85 9.45 34.51 -13.06
CA PRO A 85 8.68 35.41 -12.15
C PRO A 85 7.33 34.80 -11.72
N GLU A 86 6.86 33.75 -12.36
CA GLU A 86 5.63 33.02 -12.02
C GLU A 86 5.77 32.16 -10.76
N ILE A 87 6.98 31.91 -10.31
CA ILE A 87 7.26 31.21 -9.06
C ILE A 87 7.03 32.19 -7.90
N GLU A 88 6.19 31.79 -6.93
CA GLU A 88 5.92 32.53 -5.71
C GLU A 88 6.97 32.23 -4.63
N SER A 89 7.24 30.96 -4.39
CA SER A 89 8.29 30.46 -3.51
C SER A 89 8.82 29.14 -4.02
N ALA A 90 10.09 28.86 -3.75
CA ALA A 90 10.72 27.63 -4.19
C ALA A 90 11.99 27.34 -3.37
N GLY A 91 12.39 26.10 -3.33
CA GLY A 91 13.64 25.67 -2.69
C GLY A 91 13.79 24.16 -2.69
N THR A 92 14.94 23.74 -2.22
CA THR A 92 15.30 22.33 -2.14
C THR A 92 15.24 21.79 -0.72
N LEU A 93 14.79 20.54 -0.61
CA LEU A 93 14.83 19.81 0.65
C LEU A 93 15.19 18.35 0.40
N ASN A 94 15.72 17.72 1.43
CA ASN A 94 16.07 16.32 1.41
C ASN A 94 15.09 15.53 2.27
N ILE A 95 14.12 14.85 1.66
CA ILE A 95 13.14 14.01 2.37
C ILE A 95 13.67 12.60 2.54
N SER A 96 14.51 12.13 1.61
CA SER A 96 14.87 10.71 1.45
C SER A 96 15.82 10.17 2.52
N PHE A 97 16.48 11.04 3.29
CA PHE A 97 17.51 10.61 4.25
C PHE A 97 17.35 11.32 5.59
N PRO A 98 16.30 11.03 6.38
CA PRO A 98 16.23 11.57 7.73
C PRO A 98 17.37 10.99 8.58
N GLU A 99 18.20 11.86 9.14
CA GLU A 99 19.21 11.46 10.12
C GLU A 99 18.50 11.15 11.46
N GLU A 100 18.68 9.95 11.98
CA GLU A 100 17.87 9.49 13.11
C GLU A 100 18.43 9.77 14.50
N TYR A 101 19.58 10.45 14.67
CA TYR A 101 20.23 10.50 16.00
C TYR A 101 20.61 11.90 16.44
N ILE A 102 19.92 12.38 17.47
CA ILE A 102 20.28 13.59 18.20
C ILE A 102 20.47 13.25 19.66
N TRP A 103 21.61 13.67 20.20
CA TRP A 103 21.90 13.60 21.61
C TRP A 103 21.57 14.95 22.23
N TYR A 104 20.72 14.94 23.24
CA TYR A 104 20.43 16.11 24.04
C TYR A 104 21.22 16.02 25.32
N ASP A 105 22.19 16.94 25.52
CA ASP A 105 22.96 17.00 26.75
C ASP A 105 22.21 17.81 27.79
N HIS A 106 21.46 17.12 28.66
CA HIS A 106 20.82 17.72 29.83
C HIS A 106 21.82 18.32 30.85
N SER A 107 23.11 18.02 30.76
CA SER A 107 24.14 18.52 31.68
C SER A 107 24.27 20.04 31.65
N ILE A 108 23.85 20.68 30.57
CA ILE A 108 23.90 22.16 30.43
C ILE A 108 22.74 22.85 31.16
N LYS A 109 21.60 22.15 31.40
CA LYS A 109 20.40 22.76 32.02
C LYS A 109 19.76 22.05 33.20
N ARG A 110 19.92 20.74 33.37
CA ARG A 110 19.17 19.94 34.38
C ARG A 110 19.91 18.74 34.93
N ASN A 111 20.97 18.88 35.68
CA ASN A 111 21.58 17.76 36.41
C ASN A 111 22.05 16.55 35.58
N GLN A 112 23.05 16.70 34.76
CA GLN A 112 23.99 15.62 34.34
C GLN A 112 23.44 14.30 33.75
N THR A 113 22.25 14.24 33.24
CA THR A 113 21.78 13.07 32.50
C THR A 113 21.80 13.32 30.98
N ILE A 114 22.47 12.45 30.23
CA ILE A 114 22.44 12.43 28.78
C ILE A 114 21.23 11.57 28.40
N ASP A 115 20.21 12.20 27.84
CA ASP A 115 19.07 11.49 27.28
C ASP A 115 19.28 11.35 25.75
N ASN A 116 19.21 10.13 25.27
CA ASN A 116 19.25 9.87 23.84
C ASN A 116 17.89 10.18 23.23
N LEU A 117 17.81 11.22 22.41
CA LEU A 117 16.59 11.57 21.69
C LEU A 117 16.64 10.93 20.29
N ARG A 118 15.55 10.26 19.92
CA ARG A 118 15.33 9.83 18.56
C ARG A 118 14.41 10.83 17.85
N ILE A 119 14.98 11.62 16.95
CA ILE A 119 14.24 12.58 16.14
C ILE A 119 14.66 12.36 14.69
N LYS A 120 13.70 12.17 13.81
CA LYS A 120 13.93 12.11 12.37
C LYS A 120 14.12 13.52 11.84
N LEU A 121 15.38 13.93 11.70
CA LEU A 121 15.75 15.21 11.11
C LEU A 121 16.21 15.01 9.68
N SER A 122 15.81 15.92 8.82
CA SER A 122 16.38 16.04 7.48
C SER A 122 16.79 17.48 7.21
N TYR A 123 17.27 17.76 6.01
CA TYR A 123 17.82 19.05 5.63
C TYR A 123 16.88 19.80 4.71
N ALA A 124 16.69 21.08 4.97
CA ALA A 124 15.88 21.95 4.12
C ALA A 124 16.47 23.35 4.01
N GLU A 125 16.37 23.93 2.83
CA GLU A 125 16.58 25.35 2.68
C GLU A 125 15.44 26.14 3.33
N PRO A 126 15.70 27.28 3.99
CA PRO A 126 14.63 28.10 4.57
C PRO A 126 13.51 28.43 3.56
N LYS A 127 13.87 28.77 2.31
CA LYS A 127 12.93 29.07 1.23
C LYS A 127 12.05 27.87 0.84
N ALA A 128 12.57 26.63 0.93
CA ALA A 128 11.78 25.43 0.65
C ALA A 128 10.65 25.24 1.66
N LEU A 129 10.88 25.58 2.92
CA LEU A 129 9.86 25.52 3.97
C LEU A 129 8.77 26.58 3.79
N GLU A 130 9.07 27.73 3.19
CA GLU A 130 8.07 28.72 2.81
C GLU A 130 7.06 28.17 1.78
N VAL A 131 7.47 27.24 0.92
CA VAL A 131 6.58 26.57 -0.05
C VAL A 131 5.40 25.92 0.66
N PHE A 132 5.64 25.28 1.82
CA PHE A 132 4.64 24.51 2.58
C PHE A 132 3.89 25.32 3.63
N SER A 133 4.22 26.61 3.81
CA SER A 133 3.53 27.54 4.72
C SER A 133 3.41 27.00 6.15
N TYR A 134 4.54 26.72 6.80
CA TYR A 134 4.57 26.24 8.19
C TYR A 134 4.02 27.30 9.16
N ASP A 135 3.11 26.88 10.05
CA ASP A 135 2.63 27.68 11.16
C ASP A 135 3.53 27.45 12.39
N PHE A 136 4.17 28.49 12.91
CA PHE A 136 5.00 28.38 14.10
C PHE A 136 4.22 28.64 15.39
N ILE A 137 4.55 27.87 16.43
CA ILE A 137 4.05 28.05 17.80
C ILE A 137 5.00 29.00 18.55
N GLU A 138 6.32 28.79 18.34
CA GLU A 138 7.39 29.56 18.96
C GLU A 138 8.55 29.66 17.98
N GLY A 139 9.20 30.84 17.91
CA GLY A 139 10.25 31.11 16.91
C GLY A 139 9.70 31.27 15.51
N GLY A 140 10.53 31.05 14.49
CA GLY A 140 10.12 31.17 13.09
C GLY A 140 11.26 30.94 12.10
N LEU A 141 10.96 31.01 10.81
CA LEU A 141 11.94 30.83 9.74
C LEU A 141 12.98 31.95 9.69
N GLU A 142 12.66 33.16 10.22
CA GLU A 142 13.60 34.28 10.31
C GLU A 142 14.85 33.93 11.16
N ASN A 143 14.75 32.98 12.07
CA ASN A 143 15.84 32.49 12.90
C ASN A 143 16.53 31.24 12.34
N PHE A 144 16.02 30.66 11.23
CA PHE A 144 16.51 29.46 10.62
C PHE A 144 17.49 29.80 9.48
N VAL A 145 18.69 30.26 9.83
CA VAL A 145 19.62 30.90 8.90
C VAL A 145 21.03 30.33 8.89
N THR A 146 21.39 29.52 9.87
CA THR A 146 22.72 28.87 9.95
C THR A 146 22.63 27.36 9.91
N VAL A 147 23.69 26.70 9.46
CA VAL A 147 23.78 25.22 9.44
C VAL A 147 23.58 24.57 10.82
N ASN A 148 23.69 25.34 11.89
CA ASN A 148 23.46 24.86 13.25
C ASN A 148 22.03 25.01 13.72
N ASP A 149 21.15 25.61 12.92
CA ASP A 149 19.77 25.83 13.31
C ASP A 149 18.88 24.63 12.96
N VAL A 150 17.95 24.34 13.86
CA VAL A 150 16.96 23.27 13.68
C VAL A 150 15.57 23.78 14.08
N ILE A 151 14.59 23.40 13.31
CA ILE A 151 13.18 23.54 13.68
C ILE A 151 12.57 22.16 13.89
N ILE A 152 11.70 22.02 14.87
CA ILE A 152 11.10 20.75 15.27
C ILE A 152 9.57 20.83 15.29
N SER A 153 8.91 19.68 15.14
CA SER A 153 7.46 19.59 15.20
C SER A 153 6.94 19.74 16.64
N GLU A 154 5.69 20.15 16.76
CA GLU A 154 4.97 20.24 18.04
C GLU A 154 4.99 18.91 18.82
N ASP A 155 4.84 17.77 18.12
CA ASP A 155 4.85 16.44 18.73
C ASP A 155 6.22 16.12 19.34
N VAL A 156 7.31 16.43 18.65
CA VAL A 156 8.68 16.27 19.16
C VAL A 156 8.93 17.17 20.35
N ALA A 157 8.55 18.44 20.24
CA ALA A 157 8.71 19.39 21.34
C ALA A 157 7.99 18.92 22.61
N LYS A 158 6.74 18.40 22.48
CA LYS A 158 5.98 17.84 23.59
C LYS A 158 6.57 16.54 24.13
N LYS A 159 6.97 15.62 23.23
CA LYS A 159 7.50 14.30 23.58
C LYS A 159 8.76 14.39 24.44
N TYR A 160 9.63 15.36 24.13
CA TYR A 160 10.93 15.50 24.76
C TYR A 160 11.07 16.78 25.63
N ASP A 161 9.99 17.54 25.84
CA ASP A 161 9.94 18.83 26.58
C ASP A 161 11.00 19.83 26.07
N LEU A 162 11.13 19.95 24.73
CA LEU A 162 12.06 20.85 24.08
C LEU A 162 11.44 22.23 23.85
N LYS A 163 12.28 23.26 23.90
CA LYS A 163 11.90 24.69 23.75
C LYS A 163 12.84 25.40 22.78
N VAL A 164 12.40 26.51 22.23
CA VAL A 164 13.27 27.39 21.46
C VAL A 164 14.43 27.87 22.34
N GLY A 165 15.65 27.81 21.79
CA GLY A 165 16.89 28.08 22.51
C GLY A 165 17.56 26.87 23.15
N ASP A 166 16.95 25.69 23.09
CA ASP A 166 17.61 24.45 23.52
C ASP A 166 18.68 24.05 22.48
N VAL A 167 19.76 23.44 22.97
CA VAL A 167 20.86 23.00 22.12
C VAL A 167 20.87 21.47 22.08
N LEU A 168 20.76 20.95 20.87
CA LEU A 168 20.81 19.51 20.61
C LEU A 168 22.24 19.15 20.15
N THR A 169 22.78 18.07 20.64
CA THR A 169 24.07 17.57 20.18
C THR A 169 23.86 16.41 19.24
N VAL A 170 24.20 16.59 17.97
CA VAL A 170 24.13 15.56 16.93
C VAL A 170 25.47 14.82 16.90
N GLY A 171 25.47 13.55 17.21
CA GLY A 171 26.66 12.73 17.14
C GLY A 171 26.84 12.08 15.77
N ARG A 172 27.85 12.49 15.01
CA ARG A 172 28.36 11.72 13.86
C ARG A 172 29.62 10.93 14.26
N GLY A 173 29.61 10.26 15.42
CA GLY A 173 30.72 9.46 15.90
C GLY A 173 31.60 10.14 16.97
N LEU A 174 32.67 9.43 17.36
CA LEU A 174 33.57 9.83 18.46
C LEU A 174 34.29 11.18 18.27
N ALA A 175 34.42 11.64 17.03
CA ALA A 175 35.26 12.78 16.70
C ALA A 175 34.53 14.08 16.41
N THR A 176 33.26 14.08 16.06
CA THR A 176 32.50 15.31 15.68
C THR A 176 31.14 15.38 16.38
N LYS A 177 31.11 16.12 17.45
CA LYS A 177 29.86 16.62 18.04
C LYS A 177 29.43 17.86 17.26
N MET A 178 28.34 17.76 16.53
CA MET A 178 27.68 18.92 15.95
C MET A 178 26.62 19.41 16.92
N THR A 179 26.57 20.70 17.17
CA THR A 179 25.51 21.32 17.97
C THR A 179 24.43 21.84 17.04
N ARG A 180 23.16 21.67 17.40
CA ARG A 180 21.99 22.20 16.69
C ARG A 180 21.17 23.04 17.68
N ASN A 181 20.86 24.27 17.30
CA ASN A 181 20.05 25.15 18.12
C ASN A 181 18.58 25.04 17.70
N VAL A 182 17.68 24.75 18.62
CA VAL A 182 16.26 24.78 18.35
C VAL A 182 15.82 26.23 18.20
N VAL A 183 15.52 26.67 16.97
CA VAL A 183 15.16 28.07 16.65
C VAL A 183 13.68 28.26 16.36
N GLY A 184 12.93 27.16 16.21
CA GLY A 184 11.50 27.22 15.99
C GLY A 184 10.80 25.91 16.28
N ILE A 185 9.55 26.01 16.72
CA ILE A 185 8.62 24.90 16.92
C ILE A 185 7.41 25.15 16.04
N TYR A 186 7.16 24.26 15.08
CA TYR A 186 6.04 24.38 14.17
C TYR A 186 4.88 23.44 14.54
N LYS A 187 3.66 23.85 14.20
CA LYS A 187 2.48 22.99 14.32
C LYS A 187 2.58 21.80 13.37
N ASN A 188 2.12 20.66 13.83
CA ASN A 188 2.06 19.48 12.98
C ASN A 188 1.30 19.78 11.68
N LEU A 189 1.87 19.39 10.55
CA LEU A 189 1.19 19.48 9.27
C LEU A 189 -0.02 18.55 9.22
N PRO A 190 -1.10 18.94 8.51
CA PRO A 190 -2.27 18.08 8.34
C PRO A 190 -1.90 16.74 7.67
N LYS A 191 -2.24 15.62 8.31
CA LYS A 191 -2.01 14.28 7.78
C LYS A 191 -3.21 13.78 6.97
N PRO A 192 -3.02 12.90 5.96
CA PRO A 192 -1.76 12.30 5.52
C PRO A 192 -0.96 13.22 4.57
N ASN A 193 0.35 13.24 4.71
CA ASN A 193 1.25 13.97 3.81
C ASN A 193 2.65 13.35 3.82
N SER A 194 3.41 13.52 2.73
CA SER A 194 4.77 13.03 2.55
C SER A 194 5.84 13.79 3.35
N ILE A 195 5.54 15.02 3.78
CA ILE A 195 6.50 15.90 4.46
C ILE A 195 6.61 15.55 5.96
N SER A 196 5.54 15.02 6.55
CA SER A 196 5.49 14.69 7.99
C SER A 196 6.30 13.46 8.40
N GLU A 197 6.96 12.77 7.48
CA GLU A 197 7.93 11.73 7.82
C GLU A 197 9.16 12.32 8.53
N CYS A 198 9.51 13.57 8.22
CA CYS A 198 10.51 14.33 8.96
C CYS A 198 9.86 14.96 10.19
N GLU A 199 10.43 14.68 11.36
CA GLU A 199 10.00 15.23 12.65
C GLU A 199 10.59 16.62 12.93
N GLY A 200 11.57 17.03 12.12
CA GLY A 200 12.21 18.35 12.17
C GLY A 200 13.14 18.58 10.98
N TRP A 201 13.61 19.80 10.82
CA TRP A 201 14.48 20.23 9.73
C TRP A 201 15.73 20.89 10.25
N SER A 202 16.90 20.45 9.76
CA SER A 202 18.19 21.13 9.90
C SER A 202 18.35 22.11 8.73
N CYS A 203 18.87 23.28 9.03
CA CYS A 203 19.06 24.33 8.03
C CYS A 203 20.18 23.93 7.05
N ASP A 204 19.86 23.97 5.77
CA ASP A 204 20.77 23.67 4.67
C ASP A 204 21.15 24.96 3.94
N VAL A 205 22.09 25.69 4.52
CA VAL A 205 22.62 26.93 3.93
C VAL A 205 24.12 26.81 3.72
N GLY A 206 24.59 27.34 2.61
CA GLY A 206 26.03 27.43 2.33
C GLY A 206 26.68 26.21 1.68
N TYR A 207 25.94 25.15 1.43
CA TYR A 207 26.42 23.98 0.68
C TYR A 207 26.09 24.19 -0.81
N ASN A 208 26.87 25.03 -1.47
CA ASN A 208 26.67 25.34 -2.90
C ASN A 208 27.63 24.54 -3.77
N ASP A 209 27.65 23.21 -3.58
CA ASP A 209 28.44 22.30 -4.37
C ASP A 209 27.68 21.89 -5.64
N GLU A 210 28.26 22.19 -6.79
CA GLU A 210 27.74 21.80 -8.11
C GLU A 210 27.56 20.28 -8.24
N ASN A 211 28.34 19.51 -7.51
CA ASN A 211 28.34 18.07 -7.53
C ASN A 211 27.43 17.44 -6.45
N SER A 212 26.79 18.24 -5.61
CA SER A 212 25.85 17.75 -4.60
C SER A 212 24.47 17.53 -5.25
N TRP A 213 24.22 16.29 -5.65
CA TRP A 213 22.93 15.81 -6.16
C TRP A 213 22.17 15.11 -5.04
N GLY A 214 20.85 15.05 -5.16
CA GLY A 214 20.01 14.29 -4.22
C GLY A 214 19.03 15.16 -3.44
N LYS A 215 18.79 16.40 -3.89
CA LYS A 215 17.80 17.30 -3.29
C LYS A 215 16.51 17.30 -4.10
N SER A 216 15.39 17.21 -3.41
CA SER A 216 14.07 17.35 -4.00
C SER A 216 13.72 18.81 -4.15
N PHE A 217 13.38 19.24 -5.36
CA PHE A 217 13.06 20.61 -5.67
C PHE A 217 11.55 20.84 -5.71
N TYR A 218 11.05 21.74 -4.85
CA TYR A 218 9.65 22.08 -4.76
C TYR A 218 9.43 23.55 -5.10
N VAL A 219 8.31 23.83 -5.78
CA VAL A 219 7.90 25.17 -6.15
C VAL A 219 6.43 25.41 -5.82
N ARG A 220 6.10 26.62 -5.39
CA ARG A 220 4.74 27.12 -5.33
C ARG A 220 4.55 28.17 -6.39
N LEU A 221 3.58 27.97 -7.28
CA LEU A 221 3.26 28.89 -8.35
C LEU A 221 2.26 29.97 -7.90
N LYS A 222 2.33 31.14 -8.55
CA LYS A 222 1.32 32.17 -8.39
C LYS A 222 -0.03 31.75 -8.92
N GLU A 223 -1.11 32.29 -8.41
CA GLU A 223 -2.47 31.94 -8.85
C GLU A 223 -2.65 32.20 -10.35
N GLY A 224 -3.30 31.25 -11.03
CA GLY A 224 -3.59 31.34 -12.46
C GLY A 224 -2.43 31.02 -13.39
N THR A 225 -1.28 30.59 -12.87
CA THR A 225 -0.12 30.18 -13.68
C THR A 225 -0.29 28.78 -14.23
N SER A 226 0.05 28.54 -15.51
CA SER A 226 0.11 27.20 -16.12
C SER A 226 1.39 26.49 -15.69
N SER A 227 1.26 25.32 -15.11
CA SER A 227 2.39 24.45 -14.72
C SER A 227 3.20 23.99 -15.93
N GLU A 228 2.53 23.75 -17.07
CA GLU A 228 3.15 23.33 -18.31
C GLU A 228 4.07 24.40 -18.89
N GLU A 229 3.62 25.68 -18.92
CA GLU A 229 4.44 26.80 -19.39
C GLU A 229 5.67 27.04 -18.51
N VAL A 230 5.52 26.89 -17.20
CA VAL A 230 6.64 27.00 -16.27
C VAL A 230 7.62 25.82 -16.44
N ALA A 231 7.12 24.61 -16.66
CA ALA A 231 7.95 23.43 -16.92
C ALA A 231 8.79 23.61 -18.19
N GLU A 232 8.23 24.18 -19.28
CA GLU A 232 8.96 24.49 -20.49
C GLU A 232 10.07 25.51 -20.26
N LYS A 233 9.81 26.59 -19.53
CA LYS A 233 10.82 27.59 -19.15
C LYS A 233 11.94 26.95 -18.31
N MET A 234 11.58 26.09 -17.34
CA MET A 234 12.56 25.38 -16.52
C MET A 234 13.43 24.44 -17.36
N ARG A 235 12.81 23.70 -18.31
CA ARG A 235 13.53 22.87 -19.26
C ARG A 235 14.55 23.65 -20.06
N ASP A 236 14.16 24.81 -20.63
CA ASP A 236 15.03 25.61 -21.45
C ASP A 236 16.24 26.14 -20.66
N ILE A 237 16.03 26.56 -19.41
CA ILE A 237 17.10 26.99 -18.50
C ILE A 237 18.02 25.79 -18.16
N ALA A 238 17.45 24.60 -17.94
CA ALA A 238 18.22 23.40 -17.67
C ALA A 238 19.08 23.00 -18.88
N LEU A 239 18.54 23.04 -20.09
CA LEU A 239 19.26 22.75 -21.33
C LEU A 239 20.41 23.72 -21.56
N GLU A 240 20.19 25.04 -21.33
CA GLU A 240 21.24 26.05 -21.38
C GLU A 240 22.36 25.75 -20.38
N TYR A 241 22.01 25.45 -19.14
CA TYR A 241 22.95 25.08 -18.07
C TYR A 241 23.85 23.89 -18.44
N TRP A 242 23.29 22.85 -19.09
CA TRP A 242 24.04 21.66 -19.48
C TRP A 242 24.89 21.90 -20.74
N ARG A 243 24.43 22.71 -21.71
CA ARG A 243 25.22 23.08 -22.89
C ARG A 243 26.48 23.86 -22.50
N ASP A 244 26.40 24.74 -21.55
CA ASP A 244 27.54 25.49 -21.04
C ASP A 244 28.61 24.61 -20.42
N ARG A 245 28.26 23.35 -20.08
CA ARG A 245 29.15 22.35 -19.48
C ARG A 245 29.54 21.23 -20.43
N ASN A 246 29.39 21.42 -21.73
CA ASN A 246 29.69 20.44 -22.77
C ASN A 246 28.96 19.09 -22.59
N SER A 247 27.79 19.08 -21.94
CA SER A 247 26.98 17.89 -21.77
C SER A 247 25.90 17.84 -22.88
N SER A 248 25.87 16.75 -23.66
CA SER A 248 24.90 16.53 -24.76
C SER A 248 23.53 16.07 -24.26
N ASN A 249 22.95 16.73 -23.30
CA ASN A 249 21.66 16.33 -22.72
C ASN A 249 20.46 17.04 -23.40
N ASP A 250 20.47 17.08 -24.74
CA ASP A 250 19.48 17.81 -25.54
C ASP A 250 18.06 17.20 -25.46
N ASN A 251 17.91 15.99 -24.94
CA ASN A 251 16.63 15.27 -24.81
C ASN A 251 15.98 15.38 -23.41
N MET A 252 16.40 16.32 -22.58
CA MET A 252 15.84 16.50 -21.25
C MET A 252 14.38 16.98 -21.31
N CYS A 253 13.52 16.33 -20.54
CA CYS A 253 12.16 16.75 -20.25
C CYS A 253 12.05 17.17 -18.78
N VAL A 254 11.29 18.21 -18.52
CA VAL A 254 10.97 18.68 -17.16
C VAL A 254 9.47 18.72 -17.00
N ARG A 255 8.97 18.27 -15.85
CA ARG A 255 7.56 18.40 -15.48
C ARG A 255 7.41 18.97 -14.08
N LEU A 256 6.31 19.63 -13.83
CA LEU A 256 5.84 20.02 -12.51
C LEU A 256 4.78 19.04 -12.06
N ASN A 257 5.14 18.14 -11.14
CA ASN A 257 4.21 17.13 -10.62
C ASN A 257 3.47 17.68 -9.40
N PRO A 258 2.11 17.83 -9.45
CA PRO A 258 1.34 18.33 -8.32
C PRO A 258 1.58 17.50 -7.06
N ILE A 259 1.81 18.14 -5.92
CA ILE A 259 2.09 17.45 -4.67
C ILE A 259 0.97 16.45 -4.28
N ALA A 260 -0.28 16.75 -4.66
CA ALA A 260 -1.43 15.89 -4.42
C ALA A 260 -1.41 14.56 -5.22
N ASN A 261 -0.57 14.47 -6.24
CA ASN A 261 -0.46 13.28 -7.09
C ASN A 261 0.72 12.38 -6.71
N LEU A 262 1.70 12.90 -5.96
CA LEU A 262 2.97 12.22 -5.68
C LEU A 262 2.77 10.85 -5.03
N TYR A 263 1.82 10.75 -4.10
CA TYR A 263 1.54 9.50 -3.38
C TYR A 263 1.11 8.33 -4.29
N LEU A 264 0.40 8.63 -5.39
CA LEU A 264 -0.12 7.64 -6.33
C LEU A 264 0.62 7.65 -7.67
N ASP A 265 1.79 8.29 -7.76
CA ASP A 265 2.57 8.38 -9.00
C ASP A 265 3.61 7.27 -9.09
N ASP A 266 3.33 6.28 -9.93
CA ASP A 266 4.20 5.12 -10.16
C ASP A 266 5.40 5.43 -11.05
N THR A 267 5.48 6.62 -11.66
CA THR A 267 6.52 7.00 -12.62
C THR A 267 7.72 7.72 -11.99
N SER A 268 7.62 8.09 -10.71
CA SER A 268 8.70 8.72 -9.99
C SER A 268 9.72 7.68 -9.53
N SER A 269 10.96 7.78 -9.99
CA SER A 269 11.92 6.69 -10.00
C SER A 269 12.64 6.38 -8.68
N MET A 270 12.52 7.22 -7.65
CA MET A 270 13.47 7.16 -6.52
C MET A 270 12.87 7.18 -5.12
N GLU A 271 11.62 7.46 -4.95
CA GLU A 271 10.90 7.09 -3.72
C GLU A 271 9.72 6.27 -4.15
N GLY A 272 9.63 5.05 -3.63
CA GLY A 272 8.43 4.30 -3.80
C GLY A 272 7.26 5.18 -3.37
N SER A 273 6.34 5.48 -4.27
CA SER A 273 5.08 6.01 -3.84
C SER A 273 4.55 5.01 -2.82
N GLU A 274 4.29 5.43 -1.61
CA GLU A 274 3.74 4.52 -0.60
C GLU A 274 2.36 3.98 -0.99
N GLY A 275 1.69 4.65 -1.94
CA GLY A 275 0.41 4.29 -2.50
C GLY A 275 0.51 3.71 -3.91
N ASN A 276 -0.43 2.84 -4.24
CA ASN A 276 -0.56 2.28 -5.58
C ASN A 276 -1.94 2.61 -6.14
N ARG A 277 -1.97 3.33 -7.27
CA ARG A 277 -3.21 3.77 -7.93
C ARG A 277 -4.12 2.60 -8.27
N THR A 278 -3.56 1.51 -8.79
CA THR A 278 -4.31 0.31 -9.16
C THR A 278 -4.93 -0.35 -7.95
N THR A 279 -4.21 -0.40 -6.83
CA THR A 279 -4.71 -0.91 -5.55
C THR A 279 -5.89 -0.09 -5.05
N THR A 280 -5.77 1.24 -5.00
CA THR A 280 -6.83 2.13 -4.53
C THR A 280 -8.10 2.01 -5.38
N TYR A 281 -7.99 2.00 -6.71
CA TYR A 281 -9.16 1.82 -7.59
C TYR A 281 -9.76 0.41 -7.50
N SER A 282 -8.93 -0.62 -7.29
CA SER A 282 -9.41 -1.99 -7.05
C SER A 282 -10.24 -2.08 -5.78
N LEU A 283 -9.79 -1.43 -4.70
CA LEU A 283 -10.54 -1.35 -3.45
C LEU A 283 -11.88 -0.63 -3.64
N ILE A 284 -11.93 0.46 -4.39
CA ILE A 284 -13.20 1.15 -4.73
C ILE A 284 -14.14 0.20 -5.48
N ALA A 285 -13.65 -0.53 -6.48
CA ALA A 285 -14.45 -1.49 -7.22
C ALA A 285 -15.00 -2.60 -6.31
N ILE A 286 -14.18 -3.14 -5.41
CA ILE A 286 -14.60 -4.15 -4.42
C ILE A 286 -15.67 -3.58 -3.48
N ALA A 287 -15.52 -2.35 -2.99
CA ALA A 287 -16.53 -1.71 -2.12
C ALA A 287 -17.89 -1.60 -2.83
N VAL A 288 -17.90 -1.18 -4.10
CA VAL A 288 -19.10 -1.10 -4.92
C VAL A 288 -19.73 -2.49 -5.11
N LEU A 289 -18.91 -3.52 -5.42
CA LEU A 289 -19.41 -4.89 -5.60
C LEU A 289 -20.02 -5.44 -4.31
N ILE A 290 -19.40 -5.20 -3.14
CA ILE A 290 -19.93 -5.62 -1.83
C ILE A 290 -21.28 -4.93 -1.55
N LEU A 291 -21.42 -3.63 -1.84
CA LEU A 291 -22.69 -2.92 -1.72
C LEU A 291 -23.75 -3.52 -2.63
N VAL A 292 -23.43 -3.79 -3.88
CA VAL A 292 -24.35 -4.40 -4.84
C VAL A 292 -24.83 -5.77 -4.34
N ILE A 293 -23.91 -6.63 -3.88
CA ILE A 293 -24.29 -7.95 -3.32
C ILE A 293 -25.17 -7.79 -2.09
N SER A 294 -24.85 -6.86 -1.19
CA SER A 294 -25.60 -6.60 0.03
C SER A 294 -27.05 -6.17 -0.28
N PHE A 295 -27.22 -5.26 -1.22
CA PHE A 295 -28.55 -4.82 -1.62
C PHE A 295 -29.32 -5.87 -2.42
N ILE A 296 -28.65 -6.68 -3.25
CA ILE A 296 -29.26 -7.85 -3.87
C ILE A 296 -29.80 -8.81 -2.80
N ASN A 297 -29.02 -9.07 -1.75
CA ASN A 297 -29.44 -9.91 -0.63
C ASN A 297 -30.67 -9.33 0.08
N PHE A 298 -30.64 -8.04 0.34
CA PHE A 298 -31.79 -7.35 0.92
C PHE A 298 -33.06 -7.54 0.08
N VAL A 299 -32.96 -7.33 -1.23
CA VAL A 299 -34.09 -7.53 -2.17
C VAL A 299 -34.56 -8.99 -2.17
N ASN A 300 -33.64 -9.95 -2.20
CA ASN A 300 -33.95 -11.37 -2.15
C ASN A 300 -34.69 -11.77 -0.86
N PHE A 301 -34.25 -11.30 0.30
CA PHE A 301 -34.95 -11.51 1.57
C PHE A 301 -36.32 -10.86 1.60
N PHE A 302 -36.42 -9.65 1.04
CA PHE A 302 -37.70 -8.98 0.97
C PHE A 302 -38.71 -9.76 0.12
N PHE A 303 -38.28 -10.26 -1.05
CA PHE A 303 -39.09 -11.13 -1.88
C PHE A 303 -39.44 -12.45 -1.19
N ALA A 304 -38.61 -12.97 -0.33
CA ALA A 304 -38.88 -14.17 0.46
C ALA A 304 -40.10 -13.99 1.37
N LEU A 305 -40.36 -12.78 1.83
CA LEU A 305 -41.46 -12.47 2.73
C LEU A 305 -42.79 -12.11 2.00
N ILE A 306 -42.74 -11.92 0.67
CA ILE A 306 -43.91 -11.49 -0.10
C ILE A 306 -45.15 -12.37 0.13
N PRO A 307 -45.10 -13.72 0.02
CA PRO A 307 -46.29 -14.56 0.14
C PRO A 307 -47.04 -14.37 1.46
N THR A 308 -46.30 -14.20 2.55
CA THR A 308 -46.87 -13.99 3.89
C THR A 308 -47.40 -12.58 4.08
N ARG A 309 -46.70 -11.59 3.50
CA ARG A 309 -47.04 -10.16 3.61
C ARG A 309 -48.20 -9.72 2.72
N ILE A 310 -48.28 -10.32 1.53
CA ILE A 310 -49.29 -9.90 0.56
C ILE A 310 -50.71 -10.14 1.10
N LYS A 311 -50.92 -11.23 1.87
CA LYS A 311 -52.19 -11.52 2.52
C LYS A 311 -52.52 -10.45 3.55
N SER A 312 -51.59 -10.11 4.44
CA SER A 312 -51.77 -9.07 5.48
C SER A 312 -52.03 -7.70 4.87
N ILE A 313 -51.26 -7.29 3.85
CA ILE A 313 -51.38 -5.97 3.19
C ILE A 313 -52.72 -5.85 2.46
N ASN A 314 -53.19 -6.91 1.77
CA ASN A 314 -54.47 -6.88 1.13
C ASN A 314 -55.61 -6.90 2.13
N THR A 315 -55.46 -7.53 3.30
CA THR A 315 -56.45 -7.40 4.38
C THR A 315 -56.57 -5.94 4.82
N TYR A 316 -55.48 -5.23 5.04
CA TYR A 316 -55.53 -3.79 5.36
C TYR A 316 -56.17 -2.94 4.27
N LYS A 317 -55.97 -3.29 2.97
CA LYS A 317 -56.66 -2.60 1.86
C LYS A 317 -58.17 -2.80 1.92
N VAL A 318 -58.64 -4.01 2.22
CA VAL A 318 -60.07 -4.30 2.38
C VAL A 318 -60.68 -3.46 3.52
N PHE A 319 -59.91 -3.23 4.59
CA PHE A 319 -60.31 -2.34 5.70
C PHE A 319 -60.09 -0.84 5.40
N GLY A 320 -59.84 -0.46 4.14
CA GLY A 320 -59.79 0.93 3.68
C GLY A 320 -58.43 1.63 3.90
N ALA A 321 -57.32 0.91 4.23
CA ALA A 321 -56.02 1.54 4.36
C ALA A 321 -55.51 2.09 3.02
N PRO A 322 -55.13 3.37 2.92
CA PRO A 322 -54.62 3.97 1.70
C PRO A 322 -53.30 3.35 1.27
N THR A 323 -53.15 3.09 -0.02
CA THR A 323 -51.98 2.44 -0.60
C THR A 323 -50.64 3.20 -0.31
N SER A 324 -50.71 4.53 -0.26
CA SER A 324 -49.55 5.37 0.11
C SER A 324 -49.01 5.08 1.52
N LYS A 325 -49.91 4.94 2.51
CA LYS A 325 -49.49 4.59 3.90
C LYS A 325 -48.91 3.20 3.98
N LEU A 326 -49.42 2.24 3.20
CA LEU A 326 -48.88 0.88 3.14
C LEU A 326 -47.50 0.86 2.49
N ARG A 327 -47.26 1.63 1.44
CA ARG A 327 -45.92 1.82 0.83
C ARG A 327 -44.97 2.46 1.79
N LEU A 328 -45.34 3.55 2.44
CA LEU A 328 -44.52 4.24 3.42
C LEU A 328 -44.15 3.30 4.58
N ASN A 329 -45.05 2.46 5.03
CA ASN A 329 -44.75 1.49 6.09
C ASN A 329 -43.64 0.51 5.66
N ILE A 330 -43.64 0.01 4.41
CA ILE A 330 -42.61 -0.85 3.86
C ILE A 330 -41.25 -0.13 3.80
N ILE A 331 -41.25 1.13 3.35
CA ILE A 331 -40.02 1.96 3.30
C ILE A 331 -39.47 2.16 4.70
N MET A 332 -40.30 2.51 5.69
CA MET A 332 -39.88 2.72 7.07
C MET A 332 -39.35 1.44 7.71
N GLU A 333 -39.90 0.27 7.41
CA GLU A 333 -39.39 -1.03 7.84
C GLU A 333 -38.00 -1.29 7.25
N THR A 334 -37.79 -0.97 5.98
CA THR A 334 -36.45 -1.10 5.34
C THR A 334 -35.41 -0.19 6.00
N LEU A 335 -35.77 1.08 6.17
CA LEU A 335 -34.89 2.04 6.84
C LEU A 335 -34.57 1.60 8.27
N GLY A 336 -35.51 1.03 9.01
CA GLY A 336 -35.30 0.46 10.34
C GLY A 336 -34.31 -0.72 10.33
N LEU A 337 -34.42 -1.64 9.36
CA LEU A 337 -33.45 -2.74 9.20
C LEU A 337 -32.06 -2.22 8.84
N THR A 338 -31.98 -1.25 7.93
CA THR A 338 -30.70 -0.61 7.55
C THR A 338 -30.06 0.10 8.73
N MET A 339 -30.85 0.81 9.53
CA MET A 339 -30.36 1.47 10.75
C MET A 339 -29.75 0.47 11.75
N LEU A 340 -30.46 -0.66 11.99
CA LEU A 340 -29.94 -1.74 12.83
C LEU A 340 -28.65 -2.33 12.25
N SER A 341 -28.59 -2.48 10.94
CA SER A 341 -27.37 -2.98 10.26
C SER A 341 -26.20 -2.02 10.39
N VAL A 342 -26.44 -0.71 10.29
CA VAL A 342 -25.39 0.31 10.50
C VAL A 342 -24.90 0.31 11.96
N LEU A 343 -25.80 0.20 12.94
CA LEU A 343 -25.40 0.09 14.33
C LEU A 343 -24.54 -1.16 14.60
N LEU A 344 -24.92 -2.30 14.03
CA LEU A 344 -24.12 -3.52 14.13
C LEU A 344 -22.81 -3.40 13.38
N ALA A 345 -22.78 -2.74 12.23
CA ALA A 345 -21.55 -2.45 11.48
C ALA A 345 -20.59 -1.60 12.31
N ALA A 346 -21.06 -0.60 13.03
CA ALA A 346 -20.24 0.21 13.91
C ALA A 346 -19.59 -0.64 15.04
N ILE A 347 -20.32 -1.62 15.58
CA ILE A 347 -19.77 -2.57 16.58
C ILE A 347 -18.69 -3.46 15.93
N ILE A 348 -18.92 -3.94 14.70
CA ILE A 348 -17.93 -4.74 13.97
C ILE A 348 -16.66 -3.93 13.69
N VAL A 349 -16.79 -2.68 13.27
CA VAL A 349 -15.64 -1.79 13.02
C VAL A 349 -14.88 -1.54 14.32
N PHE A 350 -15.57 -1.29 15.43
CA PHE A 350 -14.93 -1.11 16.74
C PHE A 350 -14.15 -2.36 17.17
N ALA A 351 -14.74 -3.55 16.97
CA ALA A 351 -14.06 -4.80 17.27
C ALA A 351 -12.82 -5.00 16.37
N PHE A 352 -12.95 -4.72 15.07
CA PHE A 352 -11.87 -4.82 14.10
C PHE A 352 -10.69 -3.90 14.43
N ALA A 353 -10.96 -2.67 14.86
CA ALA A 353 -9.94 -1.68 15.23
C ALA A 353 -8.95 -2.20 16.31
N ASN A 354 -9.39 -3.17 17.13
CA ASN A 354 -8.56 -3.77 18.18
C ASN A 354 -7.89 -5.09 17.75
N THR A 355 -7.91 -5.43 16.48
CA THR A 355 -7.26 -6.64 15.94
C THR A 355 -5.97 -6.27 15.21
N PRO A 356 -4.98 -7.20 15.10
CA PRO A 356 -3.78 -7.00 14.29
C PRO A 356 -4.09 -6.71 12.81
N LEU A 357 -5.24 -7.16 12.32
CA LEU A 357 -5.68 -6.93 10.93
C LEU A 357 -5.92 -5.44 10.63
N SER A 358 -6.16 -4.60 11.65
CA SER A 358 -6.28 -3.15 11.44
C SER A 358 -4.98 -2.52 10.93
N GLY A 359 -3.81 -3.13 11.20
CA GLY A 359 -2.51 -2.68 10.72
C GLY A 359 -2.32 -2.76 9.19
N TYR A 360 -3.18 -3.51 8.48
CA TYR A 360 -3.19 -3.52 7.02
C TYR A 360 -3.88 -2.28 6.41
N ILE A 361 -4.55 -1.49 7.22
CA ILE A 361 -5.14 -0.19 6.81
C ILE A 361 -4.17 0.90 7.23
N SER A 362 -3.73 1.73 6.29
CA SER A 362 -2.66 2.72 6.48
C SER A 362 -3.04 3.89 7.39
N THR A 363 -4.26 3.91 7.90
CA THR A 363 -4.76 4.97 8.79
C THR A 363 -5.65 4.39 9.87
N SER A 364 -5.88 5.18 10.91
CA SER A 364 -6.81 4.80 12.00
C SER A 364 -8.22 4.55 11.46
N VAL A 365 -8.80 3.41 11.81
CA VAL A 365 -10.18 3.06 11.47
C VAL A 365 -11.21 3.52 12.51
N ALA A 366 -10.77 4.26 13.53
CA ALA A 366 -11.62 4.73 14.61
C ALA A 366 -12.74 5.64 14.08
N LEU A 367 -13.99 5.33 14.48
CA LEU A 367 -15.17 6.11 14.08
C LEU A 367 -15.10 7.58 14.54
N LYS A 368 -14.41 7.85 15.63
CA LYS A 368 -14.25 9.21 16.17
C LYS A 368 -13.42 10.08 15.22
N GLU A 369 -12.37 9.52 14.64
CA GLU A 369 -11.45 10.24 13.74
C GLU A 369 -12.05 10.38 12.33
N ASN A 370 -12.80 9.35 11.88
CA ASN A 370 -13.42 9.30 10.54
C ASN A 370 -14.94 9.54 10.59
N TRP A 371 -15.43 10.36 11.53
CA TRP A 371 -16.87 10.57 11.71
C TRP A 371 -17.57 11.10 10.46
N TYR A 372 -16.89 11.94 9.67
CA TYR A 372 -17.42 12.51 8.43
C TYR A 372 -17.62 11.46 7.34
N ILE A 373 -16.70 10.48 7.23
CA ILE A 373 -16.84 9.33 6.33
C ILE A 373 -17.99 8.45 6.79
N ALA A 374 -18.05 8.13 8.08
CA ALA A 374 -19.13 7.34 8.66
C ALA A 374 -20.50 8.00 8.42
N LEU A 375 -20.59 9.32 8.59
CA LEU A 375 -21.82 10.07 8.33
C LEU A 375 -22.19 10.06 6.84
N ALA A 376 -21.22 10.29 5.95
CA ALA A 376 -21.45 10.25 4.50
C ALA A 376 -21.96 8.87 4.05
N ILE A 377 -21.32 7.80 4.52
CA ILE A 377 -21.74 6.42 4.26
C ILE A 377 -23.15 6.18 4.80
N PHE A 378 -23.43 6.58 6.03
CA PHE A 378 -24.75 6.44 6.63
C PHE A 378 -25.83 7.10 5.77
N VAL A 379 -25.64 8.34 5.34
CA VAL A 379 -26.59 9.07 4.50
C VAL A 379 -26.77 8.36 3.15
N ILE A 380 -25.69 7.95 2.50
CA ILE A 380 -25.73 7.22 1.23
C ILE A 380 -26.50 5.91 1.38
N LEU A 381 -26.22 5.12 2.42
CA LEU A 381 -26.89 3.85 2.67
C LEU A 381 -28.40 4.03 2.95
N MET A 382 -28.79 5.06 3.69
CA MET A 382 -30.20 5.37 3.95
C MET A 382 -30.92 5.78 2.67
N ILE A 383 -30.30 6.59 1.80
CA ILE A 383 -30.88 6.96 0.48
C ILE A 383 -31.02 5.73 -0.40
N LEU A 384 -29.97 4.90 -0.52
CA LEU A 384 -30.00 3.67 -1.31
C LEU A 384 -31.06 2.70 -0.80
N ALA A 385 -31.17 2.50 0.50
CA ALA A 385 -32.19 1.66 1.11
C ALA A 385 -33.60 2.17 0.81
N ALA A 386 -33.85 3.48 0.89
CA ALA A 386 -35.10 4.09 0.51
C ALA A 386 -35.42 3.84 -0.96
N LEU A 387 -34.51 4.10 -1.88
CA LEU A 387 -34.68 3.90 -3.33
C LEU A 387 -34.96 2.42 -3.66
N ILE A 388 -34.17 1.50 -3.13
CA ILE A 388 -34.31 0.07 -3.40
C ILE A 388 -35.64 -0.46 -2.84
N SER A 389 -36.10 0.07 -1.71
CA SER A 389 -37.39 -0.32 -1.10
C SER A 389 -38.62 0.11 -1.91
N LEU A 390 -38.48 1.09 -2.79
CA LEU A 390 -39.61 1.54 -3.66
C LEU A 390 -40.12 0.39 -4.52
N TYR A 391 -39.24 -0.37 -5.15
CA TYR A 391 -39.65 -1.46 -6.04
C TYR A 391 -40.51 -2.52 -5.31
N PRO A 392 -40.11 -3.12 -4.20
CA PRO A 392 -40.94 -4.03 -3.43
C PRO A 392 -42.25 -3.37 -2.92
N ALA A 393 -42.20 -2.12 -2.49
CA ALA A 393 -43.36 -1.40 -2.01
C ALA A 393 -44.43 -1.23 -3.09
N PHE A 394 -43.99 -0.85 -4.30
CA PHE A 394 -44.92 -0.77 -5.44
C PHE A 394 -45.40 -2.15 -5.88
N TYR A 395 -44.51 -3.14 -5.94
CA TYR A 395 -44.85 -4.51 -6.38
C TYR A 395 -45.94 -5.14 -5.51
N ILE A 396 -45.73 -5.14 -4.16
CA ILE A 396 -46.71 -5.77 -3.24
C ILE A 396 -48.04 -5.04 -3.23
N THR A 397 -48.03 -3.72 -3.31
CA THR A 397 -49.27 -2.93 -3.28
C THR A 397 -50.04 -2.92 -4.60
N LYS A 398 -49.54 -3.46 -5.70
CA LYS A 398 -50.22 -3.56 -6.98
C LYS A 398 -51.25 -4.68 -7.04
N PHE A 399 -51.19 -5.70 -6.16
CA PHE A 399 -52.10 -6.85 -6.20
C PHE A 399 -53.51 -6.50 -5.76
N ASN A 400 -54.51 -7.11 -6.46
CA ASN A 400 -55.90 -6.96 -6.14
C ASN A 400 -56.31 -7.85 -4.95
N PRO A 401 -57.05 -7.32 -3.95
CA PRO A 401 -57.43 -8.07 -2.75
C PRO A 401 -58.27 -9.34 -3.05
N SER A 402 -59.12 -9.28 -4.02
CA SER A 402 -60.05 -10.38 -4.39
C SER A 402 -59.32 -11.65 -4.89
N LEU A 403 -58.22 -11.49 -5.61
CA LEU A 403 -57.40 -12.61 -6.11
C LEU A 403 -56.57 -13.24 -5.00
N VAL A 404 -56.03 -12.41 -4.11
CA VAL A 404 -55.16 -12.86 -3.01
C VAL A 404 -55.95 -13.61 -1.93
N LEU A 405 -57.16 -13.17 -1.60
CA LEU A 405 -58.04 -13.79 -0.59
C LEU A 405 -58.60 -15.14 -1.04
N LYS A 406 -58.74 -15.35 -2.35
CA LYS A 406 -59.15 -16.65 -2.93
C LYS A 406 -58.04 -17.68 -3.01
N GLY A 407 -56.86 -17.39 -2.52
CA GLY A 407 -55.74 -18.34 -2.48
C GLY A 407 -55.02 -18.59 -3.81
N SER A 408 -55.44 -17.91 -4.92
CA SER A 408 -54.91 -18.11 -6.26
C SER A 408 -53.65 -17.26 -6.56
N PHE A 409 -52.76 -17.09 -5.60
CA PHE A 409 -51.52 -16.33 -5.79
C PHE A 409 -50.46 -17.17 -6.50
N HIS A 410 -50.22 -16.89 -7.77
CA HIS A 410 -49.10 -17.42 -8.53
C HIS A 410 -48.04 -16.32 -8.72
N ALA A 411 -46.81 -16.59 -8.35
CA ALA A 411 -45.70 -15.67 -8.62
C ALA A 411 -45.63 -15.40 -10.13
N THR A 412 -45.62 -14.12 -10.53
CA THR A 412 -45.55 -13.74 -11.94
C THR A 412 -44.24 -14.22 -12.56
N LYS A 413 -44.24 -14.58 -13.85
CA LYS A 413 -43.04 -14.95 -14.61
C LYS A 413 -41.92 -13.90 -14.43
N SER A 414 -42.29 -12.62 -14.49
CA SER A 414 -41.36 -11.49 -14.29
C SER A 414 -40.67 -11.50 -12.93
N GLY A 415 -41.38 -11.76 -11.83
CA GLY A 415 -40.79 -11.82 -10.48
C GLY A 415 -39.85 -13.02 -10.28
N LYS A 416 -40.10 -14.13 -11.00
CA LYS A 416 -39.15 -15.28 -10.99
C LYS A 416 -37.89 -14.94 -11.74
N ILE A 417 -37.96 -14.37 -12.93
CA ILE A 417 -36.80 -13.98 -13.75
C ILE A 417 -35.95 -12.98 -13.00
N LEU A 418 -36.50 -11.92 -12.42
CA LEU A 418 -35.76 -10.93 -11.67
C LEU A 418 -34.93 -11.56 -10.54
N ARG A 419 -35.53 -12.45 -9.76
CA ARG A 419 -34.79 -13.12 -8.65
C ARG A 419 -33.62 -13.98 -9.12
N TYR A 420 -33.83 -14.76 -10.19
CA TYR A 420 -32.73 -15.59 -10.72
C TYR A 420 -31.66 -14.74 -11.36
N SER A 421 -31.99 -13.62 -11.98
CA SER A 421 -31.01 -12.66 -12.49
C SER A 421 -30.19 -12.02 -11.37
N LEU A 422 -30.86 -11.61 -10.27
CA LEU A 422 -30.15 -11.05 -9.10
C LEU A 422 -29.17 -12.05 -8.47
N VAL A 423 -29.60 -13.30 -8.29
CA VAL A 423 -28.72 -14.39 -7.80
C VAL A 423 -27.62 -14.72 -8.80
N GLY A 424 -27.94 -14.70 -10.10
CA GLY A 424 -26.95 -14.87 -11.16
C GLY A 424 -25.85 -13.82 -11.10
N ILE A 425 -26.21 -12.54 -10.98
CA ILE A 425 -25.27 -11.42 -10.83
C ILE A 425 -24.40 -11.64 -9.58
N GLN A 426 -25.02 -12.02 -8.46
CA GLN A 426 -24.30 -12.31 -7.22
C GLN A 426 -23.28 -13.46 -7.39
N TYR A 427 -23.64 -14.57 -8.06
CA TYR A 427 -22.71 -15.65 -8.35
C TYR A 427 -21.57 -15.20 -9.27
N VAL A 428 -21.87 -14.44 -10.33
CA VAL A 428 -20.83 -13.90 -11.22
C VAL A 428 -19.83 -13.08 -10.44
N ILE A 429 -20.28 -12.14 -9.61
CA ILE A 429 -19.39 -11.30 -8.79
C ILE A 429 -18.57 -12.17 -7.82
N SER A 430 -19.20 -13.12 -7.12
CA SER A 430 -18.50 -13.95 -6.13
C SER A 430 -17.47 -14.88 -6.78
N ILE A 431 -17.78 -15.51 -7.91
CA ILE A 431 -16.83 -16.35 -8.65
C ILE A 431 -15.67 -15.50 -9.16
N SER A 432 -15.95 -14.32 -9.71
CA SER A 432 -14.92 -13.40 -10.20
C SER A 432 -14.00 -12.94 -9.08
N LEU A 433 -14.52 -12.57 -7.92
CA LEU A 433 -13.71 -12.18 -6.76
C LEU A 433 -12.82 -13.32 -6.27
N ILE A 434 -13.32 -14.56 -6.22
CA ILE A 434 -12.51 -15.72 -5.81
C ILE A 434 -11.38 -15.96 -6.81
N ILE A 435 -11.67 -15.91 -8.11
CA ILE A 435 -10.64 -16.07 -9.16
C ILE A 435 -9.58 -14.99 -9.01
N CYS A 436 -9.98 -13.71 -8.91
CA CYS A 436 -9.05 -12.60 -8.73
C CYS A 436 -8.18 -12.79 -7.48
N THR A 437 -8.80 -13.13 -6.35
CA THR A 437 -8.08 -13.36 -5.09
C THR A 437 -7.02 -14.46 -5.22
N LEU A 438 -7.39 -15.60 -5.81
CA LEU A 438 -6.48 -16.73 -5.98
C LEU A 438 -5.29 -16.38 -6.90
N PHE A 439 -5.52 -15.61 -7.96
CA PHE A 439 -4.43 -15.16 -8.83
C PHE A 439 -3.53 -14.12 -8.16
N ILE A 440 -4.11 -13.14 -7.45
CA ILE A 440 -3.36 -12.13 -6.70
C ILE A 440 -2.48 -12.83 -5.65
N GLN A 441 -3.04 -13.78 -4.89
CA GLN A 441 -2.29 -14.51 -3.89
C GLN A 441 -1.21 -15.41 -4.50
N ARG A 442 -1.49 -16.00 -5.68
CA ARG A 442 -0.49 -16.78 -6.41
C ARG A 442 0.66 -15.91 -6.91
N GLN A 443 0.37 -14.74 -7.46
CA GLN A 443 1.39 -13.79 -7.92
C GLN A 443 2.24 -13.31 -6.74
N HIS A 444 1.62 -12.95 -5.62
CA HIS A 444 2.33 -12.56 -4.41
C HIS A 444 3.26 -13.69 -3.90
N ASN A 445 2.75 -14.91 -3.80
CA ASN A 445 3.57 -16.07 -3.40
C ASN A 445 4.69 -16.39 -4.40
N TYR A 446 4.48 -16.14 -5.69
CA TYR A 446 5.50 -16.28 -6.71
C TYR A 446 6.63 -15.28 -6.49
N MET A 447 6.31 -14.01 -6.24
CA MET A 447 7.30 -12.97 -6.00
C MET A 447 8.17 -13.26 -4.76
N LEU A 448 7.56 -13.75 -3.67
CA LEU A 448 8.31 -14.11 -2.46
C LEU A 448 9.23 -15.32 -2.62
N LYS A 449 8.92 -16.24 -3.56
CA LYS A 449 9.65 -17.50 -3.77
C LYS A 449 10.55 -17.50 -5.00
N HIS A 450 10.53 -16.42 -5.76
CA HIS A 450 11.35 -16.31 -6.97
C HIS A 450 12.84 -16.33 -6.63
N GLU A 451 13.62 -17.03 -7.43
CA GLU A 451 15.08 -16.99 -7.33
C GLU A 451 15.57 -15.62 -7.75
N LEU A 452 16.20 -14.91 -6.81
CA LEU A 452 16.62 -13.53 -7.02
C LEU A 452 17.97 -13.41 -7.74
N GLY A 453 18.69 -14.53 -7.96
CA GLY A 453 20.02 -14.54 -8.56
C GLY A 453 21.14 -14.34 -7.51
N PHE A 454 20.79 -14.35 -6.23
CA PHE A 454 21.74 -14.37 -5.12
C PHE A 454 21.24 -15.22 -3.95
N ASP A 455 22.15 -15.64 -3.09
CA ASP A 455 21.84 -16.47 -1.93
C ASP A 455 21.43 -15.60 -0.74
N LYS A 456 20.19 -15.70 -0.31
CA LYS A 456 19.61 -14.98 0.83
C LYS A 456 19.46 -15.82 2.10
N GLU A 457 19.73 -17.14 2.03
CA GLU A 457 19.54 -18.02 3.17
C GLU A 457 20.52 -17.71 4.30
N MET A 458 20.04 -17.71 5.55
CA MET A 458 20.85 -17.40 6.74
C MET A 458 21.67 -16.12 6.62
N LEU A 459 21.13 -15.13 5.92
CA LEU A 459 21.74 -13.81 5.78
C LEU A 459 21.06 -12.83 6.74
N TYR A 460 21.86 -12.16 7.55
CA TYR A 460 21.42 -11.10 8.46
C TYR A 460 22.00 -9.77 8.02
N ILE A 461 21.27 -8.70 8.31
CA ILE A 461 21.67 -7.35 7.98
C ILE A 461 21.42 -6.41 9.15
N PHE A 462 22.28 -5.45 9.36
CA PHE A 462 22.04 -4.32 10.25
C PHE A 462 22.75 -3.07 9.76
N LYS A 463 22.27 -1.91 10.22
CA LYS A 463 22.87 -0.63 9.88
C LYS A 463 24.12 -0.40 10.72
N MET A 464 25.23 -0.06 10.06
CA MET A 464 26.46 0.31 10.74
C MET A 464 26.26 1.65 11.45
N PRO A 465 26.65 1.77 12.74
CA PRO A 465 26.61 3.06 13.41
C PRO A 465 27.48 4.09 12.71
N GLN A 466 26.89 5.23 12.42
CA GLN A 466 27.63 6.32 11.81
C GLN A 466 28.80 6.76 12.71
N GLY A 467 29.95 6.96 12.12
CA GLY A 467 31.15 7.48 12.81
C GLY A 467 32.09 6.43 13.36
N LEU A 468 31.79 5.13 13.28
CA LEU A 468 32.77 4.08 13.56
C LEU A 468 33.86 3.98 12.48
N LEU A 469 33.57 4.37 11.26
CA LEU A 469 34.39 4.19 10.06
C LEU A 469 35.01 5.50 9.54
N GLY A 470 35.10 6.53 10.37
CA GLY A 470 35.74 7.81 10.00
C GLY A 470 34.72 8.91 9.63
N ASN A 471 35.22 10.15 9.57
CA ASN A 471 34.40 11.36 9.32
C ASN A 471 34.84 12.03 8.02
N GLY A 472 34.13 11.78 6.93
CA GLY A 472 34.12 12.66 5.75
C GLY A 472 35.49 13.02 5.11
N GLY A 473 36.50 12.18 5.28
CA GLY A 473 37.84 12.31 4.73
C GLY A 473 38.33 10.99 4.14
N GLU A 474 39.59 10.76 4.15
CA GLU A 474 40.15 9.43 3.82
C GLU A 474 39.54 8.36 4.71
N MET A 475 39.01 7.30 4.09
CA MET A 475 38.40 6.18 4.81
C MET A 475 39.49 5.36 5.48
N ASP A 476 39.46 5.27 6.80
CA ASP A 476 40.27 4.35 7.54
C ASP A 476 39.54 3.02 7.69
N TYR A 477 39.87 2.06 6.84
CA TYR A 477 39.30 0.72 6.88
C TYR A 477 39.82 -0.14 8.03
N SER A 478 40.79 0.34 8.81
CA SER A 478 41.32 -0.42 9.95
C SER A 478 40.25 -0.72 10.99
N ASN A 479 39.33 0.22 11.24
CA ASN A 479 38.23 0.00 12.14
C ASN A 479 37.21 -1.02 11.58
N ARG A 480 36.96 -1.00 10.27
CA ARG A 480 36.12 -2.01 9.61
C ARG A 480 36.71 -3.41 9.74
N ASP A 481 37.98 -3.54 9.48
CA ASP A 481 38.69 -4.81 9.54
C ASP A 481 38.72 -5.34 10.98
N ALA A 482 38.94 -4.45 11.97
CA ALA A 482 38.86 -4.81 13.38
C ALA A 482 37.43 -5.30 13.77
N ILE A 483 36.38 -4.61 13.32
CA ILE A 483 35.00 -5.03 13.57
C ILE A 483 34.71 -6.39 12.90
N THR A 484 35.23 -6.59 11.69
CA THR A 484 35.11 -7.88 10.97
C THR A 484 35.74 -9.02 11.78
N GLU A 485 36.95 -8.80 12.31
CA GLU A 485 37.62 -9.81 13.14
C GLU A 485 36.87 -10.07 14.46
N MET A 486 36.32 -9.03 15.11
CA MET A 486 35.49 -9.20 16.30
C MET A 486 34.24 -10.03 16.01
N LEU A 487 33.52 -9.75 14.91
CA LEU A 487 32.33 -10.48 14.50
C LEU A 487 32.65 -11.95 14.14
N LYS A 488 33.77 -12.20 13.48
CA LYS A 488 34.24 -13.56 13.13
C LYS A 488 34.75 -14.38 14.32
N GLN A 489 34.85 -13.79 15.52
CA GLN A 489 35.15 -14.58 16.75
C GLN A 489 34.00 -15.53 17.10
N ASN A 490 32.76 -15.26 16.66
CA ASN A 490 31.68 -16.21 16.79
C ASN A 490 31.76 -17.25 15.66
N PRO A 491 31.96 -18.55 15.99
CA PRO A 491 32.14 -19.60 14.98
C PRO A 491 30.87 -19.84 14.10
N ASN A 492 29.73 -19.33 14.52
CA ASN A 492 28.51 -19.41 13.75
C ASN A 492 28.41 -18.30 12.66
N ILE A 493 29.27 -17.27 12.71
CA ILE A 493 29.37 -16.27 11.65
C ILE A 493 30.39 -16.74 10.63
N ILE A 494 29.89 -17.12 9.45
CA ILE A 494 30.71 -17.69 8.36
C ILE A 494 31.47 -16.60 7.64
N ASP A 495 30.79 -15.49 7.30
CA ASP A 495 31.42 -14.35 6.61
C ASP A 495 30.72 -13.05 6.95
N VAL A 496 31.45 -11.94 6.74
CA VAL A 496 31.00 -10.57 6.97
C VAL A 496 31.35 -9.74 5.74
N ALA A 497 30.37 -9.08 5.17
CA ALA A 497 30.55 -8.15 4.06
C ALA A 497 29.83 -6.82 4.34
N TYR A 498 30.16 -5.82 3.56
CA TYR A 498 29.66 -4.47 3.75
C TYR A 498 29.06 -3.90 2.46
N GLY A 499 28.03 -3.07 2.60
CA GLY A 499 27.43 -2.33 1.50
C GLY A 499 27.08 -0.90 1.89
N ASP A 500 26.99 -0.01 0.91
CA ASP A 500 26.53 1.37 1.10
C ASP A 500 25.00 1.48 1.36
N GLY A 501 24.29 0.36 1.32
CA GLY A 501 22.86 0.28 1.53
C GLY A 501 22.39 -1.17 1.64
N ARG A 502 21.11 -1.39 1.41
CA ARG A 502 20.52 -2.70 1.24
C ARG A 502 20.60 -3.10 -0.23
N LEU A 503 21.00 -4.35 -0.52
CA LEU A 503 21.12 -4.83 -1.90
C LEU A 503 19.79 -4.74 -2.66
N VAL A 504 18.70 -5.06 -1.98
CA VAL A 504 17.34 -4.93 -2.52
C VAL A 504 16.74 -3.66 -1.94
N ASP A 505 16.78 -2.61 -2.73
CA ASP A 505 16.19 -1.30 -2.37
C ASP A 505 15.78 -0.57 -3.65
N TYR A 506 14.84 0.38 -3.52
CA TYR A 506 14.45 1.25 -4.62
C TYR A 506 15.45 2.39 -4.86
N ASP A 507 16.19 2.78 -3.82
CA ASP A 507 16.93 4.03 -3.76
C ASP A 507 18.44 3.87 -3.95
N HIS A 508 18.84 3.05 -4.91
CA HIS A 508 20.24 2.97 -5.28
C HIS A 508 20.67 4.17 -6.11
N MET A 509 21.87 4.67 -5.82
CA MET A 509 22.46 5.76 -6.59
C MET A 509 22.50 5.44 -8.07
N THR A 510 22.06 6.38 -8.89
CA THR A 510 22.23 6.32 -10.34
C THR A 510 23.46 7.10 -10.73
N TRP A 511 24.40 6.44 -11.35
CA TRP A 511 25.59 7.08 -11.91
C TRP A 511 25.44 7.27 -13.40
N SER A 512 25.81 8.48 -13.85
CA SER A 512 26.03 8.78 -15.25
C SER A 512 27.54 8.87 -15.49
N ARG A 513 28.06 8.15 -16.44
CA ARG A 513 29.50 8.08 -16.74
C ARG A 513 29.73 8.15 -18.25
N ASP A 514 30.86 8.73 -18.63
CA ASP A 514 31.28 8.75 -20.02
C ASP A 514 31.79 7.38 -20.43
N TYR A 515 31.32 6.90 -21.57
CA TYR A 515 31.76 5.66 -22.20
C TYR A 515 31.70 5.77 -23.72
N LYS A 516 32.82 5.55 -24.42
CA LYS A 516 32.96 5.79 -25.84
C LYS A 516 32.52 7.22 -26.21
N ASP A 517 31.62 7.38 -27.17
CA ASP A 517 31.13 8.69 -27.62
C ASP A 517 29.78 9.10 -26.96
N GLY A 518 29.44 8.50 -25.80
CA GLY A 518 28.16 8.76 -25.12
C GLY A 518 28.21 8.57 -23.60
N PHE A 519 27.03 8.67 -23.02
CA PHE A 519 26.85 8.44 -21.57
C PHE A 519 26.20 7.09 -21.31
N ILE A 520 26.65 6.41 -20.27
CA ILE A 520 25.95 5.26 -19.70
C ILE A 520 25.35 5.61 -18.36
N ASN A 521 24.13 5.18 -18.12
CA ASN A 521 23.43 5.35 -16.85
C ASN A 521 23.18 3.99 -16.23
N PHE A 522 23.62 3.80 -15.02
CA PHE A 522 23.48 2.54 -14.28
C PHE A 522 23.28 2.78 -12.80
N ARG A 523 22.69 1.82 -12.13
CA ARG A 523 22.63 1.81 -10.66
C ARG A 523 23.99 1.40 -10.12
N ALA A 524 24.52 2.13 -9.15
CA ALA A 524 25.79 1.87 -8.54
C ALA A 524 25.60 1.45 -7.07
N PHE A 525 26.25 0.35 -6.68
CA PHE A 525 26.18 -0.15 -5.32
C PHE A 525 27.58 -0.41 -4.77
N PRO A 526 28.11 0.48 -3.95
CA PRO A 526 29.41 0.29 -3.27
C PRO A 526 29.39 -0.86 -2.28
N VAL A 527 30.38 -1.75 -2.37
CA VAL A 527 30.48 -2.98 -1.57
C VAL A 527 31.91 -3.28 -1.15
N SER A 528 32.10 -4.14 -0.15
CA SER A 528 33.39 -4.73 0.17
C SER A 528 33.82 -5.78 -0.87
N TRP A 529 35.10 -6.02 -0.97
CA TRP A 529 35.70 -6.91 -1.99
C TRP A 529 35.11 -8.34 -1.98
N ASN A 530 34.66 -8.84 -0.84
CA ASN A 530 34.12 -10.20 -0.69
C ASN A 530 32.59 -10.30 -0.83
N PHE A 531 31.94 -9.19 -1.18
CA PHE A 531 30.47 -9.10 -1.15
C PHE A 531 29.79 -10.05 -2.14
N LEU A 532 30.27 -10.08 -3.41
CA LEU A 532 29.63 -10.91 -4.44
C LEU A 532 29.81 -12.39 -4.12
N GLN A 533 31.00 -12.78 -3.67
CA GLN A 533 31.26 -14.16 -3.25
C GLN A 533 30.35 -14.58 -2.09
N MET A 534 30.20 -13.73 -1.07
CA MET A 534 29.34 -13.99 0.08
C MET A 534 27.86 -14.09 -0.32
N MET A 535 27.42 -13.26 -1.26
CA MET A 535 26.05 -13.27 -1.78
C MET A 535 25.79 -14.38 -2.80
N GLY A 536 26.82 -15.13 -3.22
CA GLY A 536 26.69 -16.19 -4.24
C GLY A 536 26.38 -15.67 -5.64
N ILE A 537 26.66 -14.38 -5.91
CA ILE A 537 26.47 -13.78 -7.24
C ILE A 537 27.62 -14.28 -8.16
N LYS A 538 27.26 -14.90 -9.26
CA LYS A 538 28.25 -15.53 -10.14
C LYS A 538 28.85 -14.52 -11.14
N ILE A 539 30.15 -14.61 -11.30
CA ILE A 539 30.88 -13.89 -12.35
C ILE A 539 30.84 -14.72 -13.64
N GLU A 540 30.34 -14.12 -14.70
CA GLU A 540 30.30 -14.77 -16.04
C GLU A 540 31.58 -14.56 -16.83
N GLU A 541 32.15 -13.36 -16.74
CA GLU A 541 33.34 -12.97 -17.45
C GLU A 541 34.28 -12.16 -16.55
N GLY A 542 35.57 -12.30 -16.73
CA GLY A 542 36.57 -11.58 -15.91
C GLY A 542 36.81 -12.21 -14.55
N ARG A 543 36.87 -11.38 -13.52
CA ARG A 543 37.14 -11.82 -12.12
C ARG A 543 36.28 -11.08 -11.11
N ASP A 544 36.14 -11.66 -9.94
CA ASP A 544 35.58 -10.98 -8.76
C ASP A 544 36.56 -9.94 -8.18
N PHE A 545 36.06 -9.10 -7.28
CA PHE A 545 36.89 -8.13 -6.58
C PHE A 545 37.98 -8.82 -5.73
N MET A 546 39.09 -8.12 -5.57
CA MET A 546 40.21 -8.52 -4.70
C MET A 546 40.47 -7.44 -3.65
N PRO A 547 41.05 -7.76 -2.50
CA PRO A 547 41.41 -6.77 -1.49
C PRO A 547 42.22 -5.59 -2.03
N SER A 548 43.07 -5.85 -3.04
CA SER A 548 43.88 -4.80 -3.70
C SER A 548 43.03 -3.75 -4.43
N ASP A 549 41.81 -4.08 -4.87
CA ASP A 549 40.96 -3.15 -5.58
C ASP A 549 40.42 -2.03 -4.65
N GLU A 550 40.28 -2.29 -3.36
CA GLU A 550 39.93 -1.28 -2.34
C GLU A 550 41.06 -0.24 -2.10
N ASN A 551 42.27 -0.54 -2.47
CA ASN A 551 43.41 0.38 -2.31
C ASN A 551 43.56 1.35 -3.49
N THR A 552 42.65 1.27 -4.48
CA THR A 552 42.66 2.19 -5.61
C THR A 552 41.80 3.42 -5.32
N ASN A 553 42.16 4.59 -5.87
CA ASN A 553 41.44 5.82 -5.62
C ASN A 553 39.95 5.74 -6.06
N GLY A 554 39.64 5.09 -7.19
CA GLY A 554 38.30 4.99 -7.75
C GLY A 554 37.56 3.69 -7.42
N GLY A 555 38.26 2.66 -6.92
CA GLY A 555 37.76 1.30 -6.86
C GLY A 555 37.63 0.68 -8.25
N ALA A 556 37.10 -0.54 -8.31
CA ALA A 556 36.84 -1.27 -9.55
C ALA A 556 35.32 -1.49 -9.72
N LEU A 557 34.90 -1.83 -10.94
CA LEU A 557 33.49 -2.04 -11.31
C LEU A 557 33.27 -3.48 -11.78
N ILE A 558 32.14 -4.06 -11.38
CA ILE A 558 31.59 -5.29 -11.94
C ILE A 558 30.14 -4.96 -12.40
N PHE A 559 29.89 -5.08 -13.70
CA PHE A 559 28.58 -4.84 -14.27
C PHE A 559 27.75 -6.11 -14.37
N ASN A 560 26.41 -5.97 -14.34
CA ASN A 560 25.52 -7.07 -14.66
C ASN A 560 25.38 -7.26 -16.19
N ARG A 561 24.85 -8.41 -16.60
CA ARG A 561 24.67 -8.74 -18.04
C ARG A 561 23.78 -7.71 -18.75
N ALA A 562 22.72 -7.23 -18.11
CA ALA A 562 21.81 -6.22 -18.67
C ALA A 562 22.54 -4.90 -19.03
N ALA A 563 23.54 -4.50 -18.26
CA ALA A 563 24.37 -3.33 -18.60
C ALA A 563 25.24 -3.58 -19.84
N VAL A 564 25.80 -4.78 -19.94
CA VAL A 564 26.61 -5.19 -21.09
C VAL A 564 25.77 -5.22 -22.38
N ASP A 565 24.60 -5.85 -22.31
CA ASP A 565 23.70 -5.97 -23.48
C ASP A 565 23.19 -4.59 -23.92
N LYS A 566 22.96 -3.68 -23.00
CA LYS A 566 22.46 -2.33 -23.33
C LYS A 566 23.54 -1.41 -23.89
N TYR A 567 24.77 -1.45 -23.38
CA TYR A 567 25.80 -0.47 -23.67
C TYR A 567 27.02 -1.02 -24.41
N GLY A 568 27.09 -2.34 -24.62
CA GLY A 568 28.25 -2.99 -25.26
C GLY A 568 29.52 -2.79 -24.43
N LEU A 569 29.43 -3.06 -23.11
CA LEU A 569 30.57 -2.95 -22.20
C LEU A 569 31.48 -4.18 -22.35
N ASP A 570 32.77 -3.93 -22.31
CA ASP A 570 33.79 -4.97 -22.36
C ASP A 570 34.61 -4.97 -21.08
N ILE A 571 35.17 -6.14 -20.72
CA ILE A 571 36.18 -6.25 -19.64
C ILE A 571 37.42 -5.47 -20.09
N GLU A 572 38.20 -4.97 -19.14
CA GLU A 572 39.39 -4.14 -19.33
C GLU A 572 39.08 -2.71 -19.83
N THR A 573 37.81 -2.35 -19.96
CA THR A 573 37.42 -0.98 -20.23
C THR A 573 37.54 -0.12 -18.99
N PHE A 574 37.88 1.15 -19.19
CA PHE A 574 37.86 2.14 -18.11
C PHE A 574 36.64 3.04 -18.27
N ILE A 575 35.89 3.17 -17.20
CA ILE A 575 34.73 4.07 -17.12
C ILE A 575 35.21 5.35 -16.43
N ASN A 576 35.10 6.48 -17.12
CA ASN A 576 35.54 7.74 -16.55
C ASN A 576 34.55 8.25 -15.51
N ALA A 577 35.02 8.46 -14.28
CA ALA A 577 34.33 9.27 -13.31
C ALA A 577 34.47 10.74 -13.70
N HIS A 578 33.45 11.56 -13.41
CA HIS A 578 33.60 13.00 -13.42
C HIS A 578 34.78 13.36 -12.49
N GLY A 579 35.92 13.81 -13.06
CA GLY A 579 37.07 14.26 -12.27
C GLY A 579 38.30 13.33 -12.31
N ASP A 580 38.62 12.72 -13.42
CA ASP A 580 39.95 12.21 -13.76
C ASP A 580 40.45 10.86 -13.22
N VAL A 581 39.67 10.09 -12.46
CA VAL A 581 40.10 8.75 -12.02
C VAL A 581 39.26 7.68 -12.73
N PRO A 582 39.83 6.98 -13.74
CA PRO A 582 39.12 5.92 -14.42
C PRO A 582 38.92 4.71 -13.51
N ASN A 583 37.70 4.18 -13.50
CA ASN A 583 37.35 2.93 -12.82
C ASN A 583 37.52 1.74 -13.79
N PRO A 584 38.37 0.76 -13.52
CA PRO A 584 38.49 -0.42 -14.35
C PRO A 584 37.26 -1.32 -14.22
N VAL A 585 36.75 -1.85 -15.32
CA VAL A 585 35.78 -2.92 -15.34
C VAL A 585 36.52 -4.25 -15.22
N VAL A 586 36.38 -4.93 -14.09
CA VAL A 586 37.14 -6.15 -13.78
C VAL A 586 36.36 -7.43 -14.01
N GLY A 587 35.03 -7.34 -14.08
CA GLY A 587 34.18 -8.49 -14.29
C GLY A 587 32.76 -8.13 -14.74
N ILE A 588 32.06 -9.15 -15.20
CA ILE A 588 30.64 -9.11 -15.55
C ILE A 588 29.96 -10.23 -14.76
N CYS A 589 28.92 -9.91 -14.02
CA CYS A 589 28.14 -10.88 -13.26
C CYS A 589 26.83 -11.24 -13.94
N GLU A 590 26.25 -12.39 -13.56
CA GLU A 590 24.88 -12.77 -13.93
C GLU A 590 23.88 -11.69 -13.51
N ASP A 591 22.77 -11.59 -14.22
CA ASP A 591 21.68 -10.73 -13.82
C ASP A 591 21.03 -11.23 -12.54
N PHE A 592 20.68 -10.31 -11.66
CA PHE A 592 20.00 -10.60 -10.41
C PHE A 592 18.90 -9.57 -10.12
N ASN A 593 17.90 -9.96 -9.38
CA ASN A 593 16.76 -9.10 -9.06
C ASN A 593 17.04 -8.26 -7.80
N PHE A 594 17.53 -7.04 -7.99
CA PHE A 594 17.77 -6.06 -6.93
C PHE A 594 16.59 -5.10 -6.70
N GLN A 595 15.56 -5.19 -7.53
CA GLN A 595 14.31 -4.44 -7.43
C GLN A 595 13.14 -5.43 -7.35
N PRO A 596 11.97 -4.98 -6.86
CA PRO A 596 10.78 -5.82 -6.89
C PRO A 596 10.46 -6.33 -8.30
N LEU A 597 9.96 -7.56 -8.39
CA LEU A 597 9.72 -8.31 -9.62
C LEU A 597 8.65 -7.72 -10.55
N HIS A 598 8.13 -6.55 -10.23
CA HIS A 598 7.29 -5.79 -11.16
C HIS A 598 8.12 -4.94 -12.14
N LYS A 599 9.43 -4.78 -11.91
CA LYS A 599 10.36 -4.06 -12.80
C LYS A 599 11.32 -5.04 -13.50
N ASP A 600 11.71 -4.70 -14.72
CA ASP A 600 12.77 -5.39 -15.44
C ASP A 600 14.13 -5.10 -14.81
N ILE A 601 15.10 -6.02 -14.99
CA ILE A 601 16.47 -5.83 -14.53
C ILE A 601 17.11 -4.70 -15.33
N ASN A 602 17.55 -3.67 -14.64
CA ASN A 602 18.19 -2.51 -15.21
C ASN A 602 19.73 -2.64 -15.18
N PRO A 603 20.47 -1.83 -15.95
CA PRO A 603 21.91 -1.70 -15.84
C PRO A 603 22.36 -1.42 -14.40
N TRP A 604 23.26 -2.27 -13.90
CA TRP A 604 23.77 -2.26 -12.54
C TRP A 604 25.28 -2.43 -12.53
N ALA A 605 25.94 -1.76 -11.57
CA ALA A 605 27.34 -1.98 -11.27
C ALA A 605 27.57 -2.11 -9.76
N PHE A 606 28.25 -3.16 -9.37
CA PHE A 606 28.93 -3.18 -8.08
C PHE A 606 30.20 -2.34 -8.18
N VAL A 607 30.45 -1.58 -7.14
CA VAL A 607 31.64 -0.72 -7.05
C VAL A 607 32.36 -1.12 -5.76
N VAL A 608 33.57 -1.63 -5.87
CA VAL A 608 34.31 -1.92 -4.63
C VAL A 608 34.63 -0.61 -3.91
N PHE A 609 34.53 -0.60 -2.57
CA PHE A 609 34.95 0.55 -1.79
C PHE A 609 36.38 0.93 -2.14
N GLY A 610 36.62 2.20 -2.43
CA GLY A 610 37.92 2.73 -2.73
C GLY A 610 38.31 3.79 -1.71
N GLN A 611 39.44 4.46 -1.89
CA GLN A 611 39.92 5.49 -0.97
C GLN A 611 39.11 6.80 -0.95
N TYR A 612 38.03 6.90 -1.77
CA TYR A 612 37.16 8.08 -1.74
C TYR A 612 36.25 8.11 -0.52
N GLY A 613 36.40 9.10 0.31
CA GLY A 613 35.76 9.23 1.61
C GLY A 613 34.24 9.45 1.65
N TRP A 614 33.56 9.61 0.50
CA TRP A 614 32.10 9.72 0.46
C TRP A 614 31.38 8.38 0.29
N ARG A 615 32.10 7.30 -0.07
CA ARG A 615 31.58 5.94 -0.16
C ARG A 615 31.97 5.22 1.12
N TYR A 616 31.03 5.00 2.03
CA TYR A 616 31.33 4.30 3.27
C TYR A 616 30.32 3.19 3.51
N PRO A 617 30.74 2.11 4.19
CA PRO A 617 29.86 1.01 4.57
C PRO A 617 28.74 1.50 5.49
N LYS A 618 27.49 1.48 5.02
CA LYS A 618 26.33 1.83 5.84
C LYS A 618 25.65 0.61 6.44
N HIS A 619 25.79 -0.55 5.80
CA HIS A 619 25.20 -1.80 6.25
C HIS A 619 26.22 -2.91 6.34
N VAL A 620 26.05 -3.75 7.36
CA VAL A 620 26.81 -4.98 7.58
C VAL A 620 25.92 -6.16 7.20
N TYR A 621 26.47 -7.05 6.41
CA TYR A 621 25.86 -8.31 6.02
C TYR A 621 26.60 -9.44 6.72
N LEU A 622 25.86 -10.32 7.40
CA LEU A 622 26.39 -11.46 8.12
C LEU A 622 25.83 -12.75 7.50
N ARG A 623 26.73 -13.60 7.00
CA ARG A 623 26.40 -14.97 6.65
C ARG A 623 26.55 -15.84 7.86
N VAL A 624 25.50 -16.51 8.29
CA VAL A 624 25.48 -17.31 9.52
C VAL A 624 25.26 -18.79 9.19
N ALA A 625 25.81 -19.67 10.02
CA ALA A 625 25.67 -21.11 9.85
C ALA A 625 24.21 -21.57 10.01
N ALA A 626 23.78 -22.53 9.18
CA ALA A 626 22.44 -23.05 9.24
C ALA A 626 22.11 -23.66 10.62
N GLY A 627 20.94 -23.30 11.15
CA GLY A 627 20.46 -23.77 12.45
C GLY A 627 20.93 -22.96 13.65
N THR A 628 21.63 -21.84 13.45
CA THR A 628 22.01 -20.92 14.53
C THR A 628 20.78 -20.15 15.03
N ASP A 629 20.68 -19.97 16.36
CA ASP A 629 19.60 -19.17 16.95
C ASP A 629 19.84 -17.68 16.70
N PHE A 630 18.86 -17.01 16.12
CA PHE A 630 18.87 -15.56 15.89
C PHE A 630 19.18 -14.75 17.14
N LYS A 631 18.59 -15.13 18.27
CA LYS A 631 18.78 -14.40 19.55
C LYS A 631 20.21 -14.46 20.06
N GLU A 632 20.91 -15.55 19.77
CA GLU A 632 22.32 -15.70 20.13
C GLU A 632 23.19 -14.72 19.34
N ILE A 633 22.98 -14.65 18.02
CA ILE A 633 23.71 -13.73 17.14
C ILE A 633 23.33 -12.27 17.44
N ASP A 634 22.04 -11.96 17.63
CA ASP A 634 21.58 -10.61 17.97
C ASP A 634 22.23 -10.11 19.27
N LYS A 635 22.26 -10.97 20.30
CA LYS A 635 22.94 -10.63 21.55
C LYS A 635 24.44 -10.43 21.37
N PHE A 636 25.09 -11.33 20.64
CA PHE A 636 26.54 -11.25 20.41
C PHE A 636 26.92 -9.95 19.66
N VAL A 637 26.17 -9.62 18.61
CA VAL A 637 26.38 -8.37 17.87
C VAL A 637 26.14 -7.15 18.75
N LYS A 638 25.09 -7.16 19.55
CA LYS A 638 24.80 -6.08 20.51
C LYS A 638 25.93 -5.90 21.52
N ASP A 639 26.40 -6.98 22.13
CA ASP A 639 27.48 -6.95 23.11
C ASP A 639 28.78 -6.30 22.53
N ILE A 640 29.13 -6.64 21.27
CA ILE A 640 30.26 -6.01 20.57
C ILE A 640 30.03 -4.52 20.38
N PHE A 641 28.86 -4.15 19.85
CA PHE A 641 28.60 -2.75 19.53
C PHE A 641 28.36 -1.88 20.76
N GLU A 642 27.88 -2.42 21.87
CA GLU A 642 27.83 -1.73 23.15
C GLU A 642 29.24 -1.38 23.65
N GLU A 643 30.22 -2.24 23.36
CA GLU A 643 31.61 -2.00 23.76
C GLU A 643 32.30 -0.95 22.87
N ILE A 644 32.18 -1.08 21.53
CA ILE A 644 32.92 -0.22 20.60
C ILE A 644 32.18 1.06 20.24
N ALA A 645 30.84 1.07 20.36
CA ALA A 645 29.99 2.20 20.00
C ALA A 645 29.15 2.70 21.19
N TRP A 646 29.79 2.76 22.37
CA TRP A 646 29.19 3.24 23.63
C TRP A 646 28.52 4.62 23.51
N PHE A 647 28.84 5.39 22.48
CA PHE A 647 28.27 6.71 22.18
C PHE A 647 26.97 6.66 21.35
N VAL A 648 26.52 5.47 20.93
CA VAL A 648 25.28 5.26 20.21
C VAL A 648 24.33 4.45 21.12
N ALA A 649 23.06 4.82 21.16
CA ALA A 649 22.11 4.09 21.98
C ALA A 649 22.00 2.61 21.54
N PRO A 650 21.99 1.65 22.47
CA PRO A 650 21.93 0.22 22.15
C PRO A 650 20.74 -0.18 21.29
N GLU A 651 19.65 0.57 21.41
CA GLU A 651 18.40 0.37 20.64
C GLU A 651 18.53 0.72 19.16
N THR A 652 19.67 1.26 18.72
CA THR A 652 19.91 1.63 17.32
C THR A 652 20.42 0.47 16.48
N TYR A 653 20.87 -0.62 17.13
CA TYR A 653 21.27 -1.85 16.44
C TYR A 653 20.07 -2.77 16.33
N GLU A 654 19.54 -2.88 15.17
CA GLU A 654 18.48 -3.82 14.87
C GLU A 654 19.00 -4.82 13.86
N LEU A 655 19.43 -5.99 14.36
CA LEU A 655 19.75 -7.11 13.50
C LEU A 655 18.47 -7.67 12.92
N LYS A 656 18.41 -7.82 11.61
CA LYS A 656 17.25 -8.33 10.90
C LYS A 656 17.63 -9.48 9.98
N PHE A 657 16.68 -10.37 9.73
CA PHE A 657 16.82 -11.28 8.61
C PHE A 657 16.74 -10.50 7.29
N PHE A 658 17.57 -10.86 6.34
CA PHE A 658 17.52 -10.23 5.03
C PHE A 658 16.18 -10.49 4.32
N ASP A 659 15.57 -11.66 4.56
CA ASP A 659 14.22 -11.97 4.07
C ASP A 659 13.14 -11.02 4.61
N ASP A 660 13.26 -10.55 5.85
CA ASP A 660 12.33 -9.56 6.42
C ASP A 660 12.48 -8.20 5.73
N GLU A 661 13.73 -7.79 5.44
CA GLU A 661 14.00 -6.57 4.66
C GLU A 661 13.48 -6.68 3.22
N LEU A 662 13.61 -7.86 2.61
CA LEU A 662 13.02 -8.15 1.30
C LEU A 662 11.49 -8.09 1.35
N ALA A 663 10.87 -8.59 2.41
CA ALA A 663 9.42 -8.55 2.59
C ALA A 663 8.88 -7.10 2.69
N ILE A 664 9.67 -6.17 3.21
CA ILE A 664 9.32 -4.74 3.26
C ILE A 664 9.08 -4.21 1.83
N GLN A 665 9.85 -4.64 0.86
CA GLN A 665 9.71 -4.23 -0.55
C GLN A 665 8.36 -4.64 -1.16
N TYR A 666 7.77 -5.73 -0.66
CA TYR A 666 6.49 -6.27 -1.13
C TYR A 666 5.31 -5.94 -0.20
N GLN A 667 5.50 -5.01 0.75
CA GLN A 667 4.42 -4.66 1.71
C GLN A 667 3.16 -4.15 1.02
N THR A 668 3.29 -3.41 -0.08
CA THR A 668 2.13 -2.88 -0.82
C THR A 668 1.34 -4.01 -1.46
N GLU A 669 2.01 -5.00 -2.07
CA GLU A 669 1.41 -6.19 -2.65
C GLU A 669 0.84 -7.11 -1.58
N ASP A 670 1.51 -7.25 -0.43
CA ASP A 670 1.01 -8.01 0.72
C ASP A 670 -0.26 -7.37 1.29
N LYS A 671 -0.26 -6.06 1.50
CA LYS A 671 -1.45 -5.31 1.92
C LYS A 671 -2.62 -5.52 0.94
N LEU A 672 -2.37 -5.38 -0.37
CA LEU A 672 -3.37 -5.63 -1.40
C LEU A 672 -3.90 -7.06 -1.33
N SER A 673 -3.00 -8.05 -1.34
CA SER A 673 -3.35 -9.48 -1.29
C SER A 673 -4.22 -9.82 -0.07
N THR A 674 -3.81 -9.32 1.10
CA THR A 674 -4.53 -9.53 2.37
C THR A 674 -5.89 -8.83 2.37
N LEU A 675 -5.97 -7.57 1.96
CA LEU A 675 -7.24 -6.84 1.91
C LEU A 675 -8.22 -7.45 0.90
N VAL A 676 -7.75 -7.79 -0.31
CA VAL A 676 -8.58 -8.45 -1.33
C VAL A 676 -9.06 -9.81 -0.84
N THR A 677 -8.20 -10.60 -0.19
CA THR A 677 -8.57 -11.89 0.40
C THR A 677 -9.63 -11.73 1.49
N MET A 678 -9.42 -10.81 2.42
CA MET A 678 -10.38 -10.52 3.50
C MET A 678 -11.75 -10.13 2.95
N PHE A 679 -11.79 -9.17 2.03
CA PHE A 679 -13.06 -8.71 1.46
C PHE A 679 -13.72 -9.73 0.54
N SER A 680 -12.96 -10.60 -0.13
CA SER A 680 -13.49 -11.72 -0.89
C SER A 680 -14.14 -12.76 0.01
N VAL A 681 -13.52 -13.11 1.14
CA VAL A 681 -14.12 -14.01 2.13
C VAL A 681 -15.44 -13.42 2.67
N LEU A 682 -15.45 -12.12 3.00
CA LEU A 682 -16.67 -11.43 3.44
C LEU A 682 -17.75 -11.43 2.35
N SER A 683 -17.38 -11.21 1.08
CA SER A 683 -18.29 -11.31 -0.06
C SER A 683 -18.89 -12.71 -0.22
N ILE A 684 -18.09 -13.77 -0.03
CA ILE A 684 -18.55 -15.16 -0.03
C ILE A 684 -19.56 -15.39 1.09
N VAL A 685 -19.27 -14.94 2.32
CA VAL A 685 -20.20 -15.05 3.46
C VAL A 685 -21.52 -14.35 3.15
N ILE A 686 -21.48 -13.13 2.62
CA ILE A 686 -22.67 -12.38 2.23
C ILE A 686 -23.44 -13.15 1.14
N SER A 687 -22.75 -13.76 0.18
CA SER A 687 -23.36 -14.58 -0.87
C SER A 687 -24.05 -15.82 -0.33
N ILE A 688 -23.44 -16.52 0.65
CA ILE A 688 -24.05 -17.67 1.33
C ILE A 688 -25.37 -17.26 1.98
N ILE A 689 -25.37 -16.12 2.69
CA ILE A 689 -26.56 -15.56 3.33
C ILE A 689 -27.66 -15.32 2.28
N GLY A 690 -27.31 -14.77 1.13
CA GLY A 690 -28.26 -14.50 0.04
C GLY A 690 -28.88 -15.77 -0.58
N VAL A 691 -28.05 -16.74 -0.89
CA VAL A 691 -28.51 -18.05 -1.41
C VAL A 691 -29.38 -18.76 -0.39
N PHE A 692 -28.99 -18.73 0.89
CA PHE A 692 -29.78 -19.30 1.98
C PHE A 692 -31.18 -18.66 2.05
N GLY A 693 -31.25 -17.33 1.97
CA GLY A 693 -32.52 -16.60 1.95
C GLY A 693 -33.42 -16.97 0.77
N LEU A 694 -32.84 -17.14 -0.42
CA LEU A 694 -33.58 -17.54 -1.62
C LEU A 694 -34.10 -18.98 -1.49
N VAL A 695 -33.28 -19.92 -1.03
CA VAL A 695 -33.70 -21.33 -0.82
C VAL A 695 -34.79 -21.43 0.23
N LEU A 696 -34.69 -20.63 1.30
CA LEU A 696 -35.74 -20.51 2.32
C LEU A 696 -37.09 -20.09 1.70
N PHE A 697 -37.05 -19.09 0.84
CA PHE A 697 -38.28 -18.68 0.09
C PHE A 697 -38.78 -19.79 -0.80
N GLU A 698 -37.95 -20.41 -1.64
CA GLU A 698 -38.37 -21.44 -2.57
C GLU A 698 -38.98 -22.67 -1.87
N THR A 699 -38.39 -23.09 -0.75
CA THR A 699 -38.93 -24.19 0.05
C THR A 699 -40.26 -23.85 0.67
N GLN A 700 -40.43 -22.62 1.18
CA GLN A 700 -41.74 -22.16 1.69
C GLN A 700 -42.77 -22.04 0.58
N TYR A 701 -42.37 -21.47 -0.57
CA TYR A 701 -43.31 -21.30 -1.73
C TYR A 701 -43.73 -22.63 -2.31
N LYS A 702 -42.86 -23.63 -2.35
CA LYS A 702 -43.13 -24.97 -2.86
C LYS A 702 -43.63 -25.95 -1.81
N ARG A 703 -43.91 -25.49 -0.59
CA ARG A 703 -44.26 -26.36 0.55
C ARG A 703 -45.43 -27.28 0.21
N HIS A 704 -46.48 -26.75 -0.41
CA HIS A 704 -47.64 -27.52 -0.87
C HIS A 704 -47.26 -28.54 -1.98
N GLU A 705 -46.46 -28.13 -2.98
CA GLU A 705 -45.96 -29.05 -4.03
C GLU A 705 -45.09 -30.16 -3.42
N ILE A 706 -44.24 -29.84 -2.46
CA ILE A 706 -43.39 -30.80 -1.73
C ILE A 706 -44.29 -31.79 -0.96
N GLY A 707 -45.33 -31.29 -0.26
CA GLY A 707 -46.30 -32.11 0.47
C GLY A 707 -47.02 -33.12 -0.44
N ILE A 708 -47.54 -32.68 -1.57
CA ILE A 708 -48.19 -33.56 -2.55
C ILE A 708 -47.21 -34.60 -3.08
N ARG A 709 -46.01 -34.25 -3.46
CA ARG A 709 -45.00 -35.17 -3.95
C ARG A 709 -44.65 -36.21 -2.89
N ARG A 710 -44.59 -35.81 -1.62
CA ARG A 710 -44.31 -36.75 -0.50
C ARG A 710 -45.41 -37.75 -0.31
N ILE A 711 -46.68 -37.33 -0.41
CA ILE A 711 -47.83 -38.24 -0.35
C ILE A 711 -47.80 -39.26 -1.53
N HIS A 712 -47.36 -38.80 -2.71
CA HIS A 712 -47.15 -39.66 -3.88
C HIS A 712 -45.83 -40.47 -3.85
N GLY A 713 -45.15 -40.58 -2.69
CA GLY A 713 -44.00 -41.47 -2.51
C GLY A 713 -42.63 -40.90 -2.88
N ALA A 714 -42.53 -39.57 -3.10
CA ALA A 714 -41.22 -38.97 -3.37
C ALA A 714 -40.31 -39.09 -2.12
N SER A 715 -39.07 -39.56 -2.30
CA SER A 715 -38.04 -39.57 -1.24
C SER A 715 -37.52 -38.19 -0.93
N SER A 716 -37.08 -37.95 0.33
CA SER A 716 -36.40 -36.72 0.73
C SER A 716 -35.17 -36.44 -0.14
N ALA A 717 -34.40 -37.49 -0.51
CA ALA A 717 -33.26 -37.36 -1.42
C ALA A 717 -33.68 -36.88 -2.82
N GLY A 718 -34.84 -37.34 -3.35
CA GLY A 718 -35.38 -36.86 -4.64
C GLY A 718 -35.73 -35.39 -4.63
N ILE A 719 -36.30 -34.87 -3.55
CA ILE A 719 -36.59 -33.44 -3.35
C ILE A 719 -35.31 -32.61 -3.27
N ILE A 720 -34.35 -33.04 -2.48
CA ILE A 720 -33.05 -32.36 -2.34
C ILE A 720 -32.31 -32.31 -3.68
N LYS A 721 -32.30 -33.43 -4.44
CA LYS A 721 -31.68 -33.51 -5.77
C LYS A 721 -32.36 -32.55 -6.75
N MET A 722 -33.67 -32.37 -6.68
CA MET A 722 -34.42 -31.41 -7.52
C MET A 722 -33.98 -29.98 -7.26
N PHE A 723 -33.83 -29.57 -6.00
CA PHE A 723 -33.35 -28.24 -5.66
C PHE A 723 -31.90 -28.04 -6.08
N ASN A 724 -31.00 -28.96 -5.72
CA ASN A 724 -29.58 -28.86 -6.04
C ASN A 724 -29.33 -28.77 -7.56
N LYS A 725 -30.00 -29.62 -8.36
CA LYS A 725 -29.86 -29.61 -9.82
C LYS A 725 -30.14 -28.24 -10.42
N LYS A 726 -31.14 -27.52 -9.92
CA LYS A 726 -31.49 -26.18 -10.39
C LYS A 726 -30.40 -25.15 -10.09
N TYR A 727 -29.87 -25.14 -8.86
CA TYR A 727 -28.82 -24.17 -8.48
C TYR A 727 -27.50 -24.48 -9.18
N LEU A 728 -27.19 -25.76 -9.41
CA LEU A 728 -26.02 -26.17 -10.19
C LEU A 728 -26.07 -25.64 -11.64
N TYR A 729 -27.23 -25.65 -12.29
CA TYR A 729 -27.38 -25.02 -13.60
C TYR A 729 -27.11 -23.53 -13.56
N ILE A 730 -27.60 -22.83 -12.51
CA ILE A 730 -27.34 -21.38 -12.37
C ILE A 730 -25.84 -21.14 -12.16
N VAL A 731 -25.18 -21.88 -11.29
CA VAL A 731 -23.73 -21.77 -11.06
C VAL A 731 -22.96 -22.02 -12.35
N ALA A 732 -23.32 -23.05 -13.12
CA ALA A 732 -22.63 -23.36 -14.38
C ALA A 732 -22.75 -22.23 -15.41
N ILE A 733 -23.94 -21.64 -15.58
CA ILE A 733 -24.16 -20.50 -16.48
C ILE A 733 -23.38 -19.29 -15.98
N CYS A 734 -23.44 -19.00 -14.68
CA CYS A 734 -22.73 -17.86 -14.10
C CYS A 734 -21.21 -18.01 -14.18
N SER A 735 -20.67 -19.25 -14.04
CA SER A 735 -19.25 -19.54 -14.24
C SER A 735 -18.80 -19.26 -15.67
N ALA A 736 -19.63 -19.62 -16.68
CA ALA A 736 -19.34 -19.33 -18.07
C ALA A 736 -19.24 -17.83 -18.37
N VAL A 737 -19.90 -16.98 -17.58
CA VAL A 737 -19.81 -15.51 -17.67
C VAL A 737 -18.68 -14.96 -16.80
N ALA A 738 -18.51 -15.47 -15.59
CA ALA A 738 -17.53 -14.99 -14.62
C ALA A 738 -16.07 -15.24 -15.07
N ILE A 739 -15.80 -16.41 -15.67
CA ILE A 739 -14.44 -16.79 -16.10
C ILE A 739 -13.86 -15.78 -17.11
N PRO A 740 -14.54 -15.44 -18.24
CA PRO A 740 -14.02 -14.46 -19.18
C PRO A 740 -13.80 -13.08 -18.56
N ILE A 741 -14.72 -12.63 -17.71
CA ILE A 741 -14.61 -11.34 -17.01
C ILE A 741 -13.37 -11.33 -16.11
N SER A 742 -13.20 -12.36 -15.29
CA SER A 742 -12.05 -12.48 -14.38
C SER A 742 -10.75 -12.62 -15.14
N TYR A 743 -10.74 -13.38 -16.23
CA TYR A 743 -9.58 -13.50 -17.11
C TYR A 743 -9.13 -12.11 -17.59
N TYR A 744 -10.04 -11.32 -18.12
CA TYR A 744 -9.72 -9.98 -18.64
C TYR A 744 -9.18 -9.06 -17.55
N ILE A 745 -9.79 -9.08 -16.34
CA ILE A 745 -9.37 -8.22 -15.22
C ILE A 745 -7.97 -8.63 -14.76
N ILE A 746 -7.73 -9.92 -14.56
CA ILE A 746 -6.44 -10.44 -14.08
C ILE A 746 -5.34 -10.28 -15.12
N ASP A 747 -5.63 -10.53 -16.40
CA ASP A 747 -4.65 -10.34 -17.47
C ASP A 747 -4.16 -8.89 -17.51
N ARG A 748 -5.06 -7.91 -17.41
CA ARG A 748 -4.71 -6.49 -17.33
C ARG A 748 -3.89 -6.15 -16.09
N TRP A 749 -4.24 -6.72 -14.94
CA TRP A 749 -3.50 -6.50 -13.71
C TRP A 749 -2.11 -7.14 -13.77
N MET A 750 -2.00 -8.35 -14.32
CA MET A 750 -0.72 -9.04 -14.45
C MET A 750 0.25 -8.39 -15.46
N GLN A 751 -0.24 -7.62 -16.42
CA GLN A 751 0.61 -6.88 -17.36
C GLN A 751 1.49 -5.81 -16.68
N GLN A 752 1.21 -5.45 -15.42
CA GLN A 752 2.02 -4.52 -14.63
C GLN A 752 3.28 -5.18 -14.04
N PHE A 753 3.41 -6.50 -14.13
CA PHE A 753 4.55 -7.24 -13.60
C PHE A 753 5.46 -7.71 -14.72
N ALA A 754 6.77 -7.43 -14.61
CA ALA A 754 7.77 -7.99 -15.52
C ALA A 754 7.82 -9.52 -15.37
N TYR A 755 7.82 -10.00 -14.11
CA TYR A 755 7.79 -11.43 -13.77
C TYR A 755 6.40 -11.82 -13.29
N ARG A 756 5.69 -12.60 -14.11
CA ARG A 756 4.31 -12.99 -13.85
C ARG A 756 4.09 -14.48 -13.86
N THR A 757 3.13 -14.94 -13.06
CA THR A 757 2.70 -16.34 -13.08
C THR A 757 1.84 -16.63 -14.31
N GLU A 758 1.90 -17.86 -14.78
CA GLU A 758 1.03 -18.32 -15.86
C GLU A 758 -0.45 -18.35 -15.44
N MET A 759 -1.34 -18.06 -16.40
CA MET A 759 -2.79 -18.13 -16.23
C MET A 759 -3.29 -19.58 -16.16
N SER A 760 -3.11 -20.22 -15.03
CA SER A 760 -3.37 -21.66 -14.85
C SER A 760 -4.86 -21.97 -14.75
N VAL A 761 -5.33 -22.95 -15.52
CA VAL A 761 -6.72 -23.40 -15.58
C VAL A 761 -7.24 -23.92 -14.22
N TRP A 762 -6.39 -24.54 -13.41
CA TRP A 762 -6.79 -25.09 -12.12
C TRP A 762 -7.37 -24.04 -11.16
N VAL A 763 -6.95 -22.78 -11.24
CA VAL A 763 -7.45 -21.66 -10.41
C VAL A 763 -8.95 -21.45 -10.67
N TYR A 764 -9.35 -21.45 -11.95
CA TYR A 764 -10.75 -21.33 -12.33
C TYR A 764 -11.56 -22.53 -11.83
N VAL A 765 -11.01 -23.74 -11.94
CA VAL A 765 -11.65 -24.95 -11.45
C VAL A 765 -11.87 -24.89 -9.95
N VAL A 766 -10.85 -24.50 -9.17
CA VAL A 766 -10.96 -24.35 -7.71
C VAL A 766 -12.02 -23.32 -7.34
N ALA A 767 -12.03 -22.15 -7.98
CA ALA A 767 -13.02 -21.11 -7.70
C ALA A 767 -14.47 -21.60 -7.95
N VAL A 768 -14.71 -22.24 -9.10
CA VAL A 768 -16.04 -22.80 -9.44
C VAL A 768 -16.41 -23.92 -8.49
N MET A 769 -15.49 -24.82 -8.16
CA MET A 769 -15.70 -25.91 -7.19
C MET A 769 -16.06 -25.36 -5.81
N THR A 770 -15.38 -24.33 -5.34
CA THR A 770 -15.64 -23.69 -4.04
C THR A 770 -17.08 -23.18 -3.97
N ILE A 771 -17.52 -22.37 -4.95
CA ILE A 771 -18.90 -21.87 -4.98
C ILE A 771 -19.91 -23.01 -5.16
N THR A 772 -19.58 -24.03 -5.96
CA THR A 772 -20.43 -25.21 -6.16
C THR A 772 -20.64 -25.98 -4.86
N ILE A 773 -19.59 -26.25 -4.12
CA ILE A 773 -19.65 -26.96 -2.83
C ILE A 773 -20.45 -26.13 -1.82
N ILE A 774 -20.15 -24.85 -1.69
CA ILE A 774 -20.87 -23.93 -0.78
C ILE A 774 -22.37 -23.90 -1.13
N THR A 775 -22.69 -23.82 -2.41
CA THR A 775 -24.08 -23.81 -2.87
C THR A 775 -24.80 -25.13 -2.54
N ILE A 776 -24.16 -26.27 -2.85
CA ILE A 776 -24.72 -27.60 -2.54
C ILE A 776 -24.99 -27.74 -1.04
N VAL A 777 -24.01 -27.40 -0.20
CA VAL A 777 -24.16 -27.48 1.26
C VAL A 777 -25.32 -26.59 1.73
N THR A 778 -25.36 -25.33 1.31
CA THR A 778 -26.38 -24.36 1.70
C THR A 778 -27.78 -24.81 1.27
N VAL A 779 -27.92 -25.24 0.01
CA VAL A 779 -29.20 -25.72 -0.55
C VAL A 779 -29.64 -27.01 0.12
N THR A 780 -28.71 -27.95 0.35
CA THR A 780 -29.01 -29.23 0.99
C THR A 780 -29.47 -29.06 2.44
N LEU A 781 -28.74 -28.29 3.24
CA LEU A 781 -29.11 -28.03 4.65
C LEU A 781 -30.50 -27.45 4.78
N ARG A 782 -30.89 -26.57 3.87
CA ARG A 782 -32.19 -25.90 3.94
C ARG A 782 -33.33 -26.75 3.33
N SER A 783 -33.09 -27.35 2.18
CA SER A 783 -34.10 -28.21 1.53
C SER A 783 -34.34 -29.51 2.30
N TRP A 784 -33.35 -30.04 3.05
CA TRP A 784 -33.49 -31.19 3.92
C TRP A 784 -34.54 -31.00 5.02
N LYS A 785 -34.56 -29.82 5.66
CA LYS A 785 -35.57 -29.45 6.65
C LYS A 785 -36.99 -29.47 6.05
N ALA A 786 -37.14 -28.85 4.85
CA ALA A 786 -38.44 -28.79 4.15
C ALA A 786 -38.88 -30.16 3.61
N ALA A 787 -37.94 -30.99 3.18
CA ALA A 787 -38.22 -32.34 2.68
C ALA A 787 -38.64 -33.31 3.79
N ASN A 788 -38.32 -33.05 5.06
CA ASN A 788 -38.67 -33.90 6.21
C ASN A 788 -39.80 -33.30 7.07
N GLU A 789 -40.42 -32.21 6.70
CA GLU A 789 -41.66 -31.69 7.31
C GLU A 789 -42.83 -32.69 7.12
N ASN A 790 -43.74 -32.72 8.09
CA ASN A 790 -44.94 -33.60 8.03
C ASN A 790 -45.80 -33.18 6.82
N PRO A 791 -46.05 -34.05 5.85
CA PRO A 791 -46.86 -33.74 4.65
C PRO A 791 -48.26 -33.19 4.97
N VAL A 792 -48.86 -33.64 6.06
CA VAL A 792 -50.21 -33.20 6.47
C VAL A 792 -50.24 -31.73 6.87
N GLU A 793 -49.15 -31.22 7.47
CA GLU A 793 -49.00 -29.79 7.82
C GLU A 793 -48.64 -28.88 6.63
N ALA A 794 -48.24 -29.51 5.52
CA ALA A 794 -47.80 -28.81 4.32
C ALA A 794 -48.92 -28.61 3.29
N ILE A 795 -49.98 -29.33 3.39
CA ILE A 795 -51.22 -29.27 2.56
C ILE A 795 -52.27 -28.42 3.24
#